data_57ebe45845137a372ce6133c794dbf7f
#
_entry.id   57ebe45845137a372ce6133c794dbf7f
#
_cell.length_a   1.000
_cell.length_b   1.000
_cell.length_c   1.000
_cell.angle_alpha   90.00
_cell.angle_beta   90.00
_cell.angle_gamma   90.00
#
_symmetry.space_group_name_H-M   'P 1'
#
loop_
_entity.id
_entity.type
_entity.pdbx_description
1 polymer ?
#
loop_
_entity_poly.entity_id
_entity_poly.type
_entity_poly.pdbx_seq_one_letter_code
_entity_poly.pdbx_strand_id
1 'polypeptide(L)'
;MPESEQRRQHKASHGARKDLLSLTGYKQARKNNNNLLQLKFALHQKHHAKSNNYYQNMSVDERYKILFEPVKIGPVVAPNRFYQVPHCNGMGFRDISGMVAMRAIKAEGGWGTVCTEQVEIHHTSEIAPYIELRIWDEKDLPTLSRITKAIHTHGSLAGIELAYNGMNGPNLYSREVPLGPSDLPTVTFTNDPVQARAMTKRDIGNLRRWHRNAALRAKSAGFDIVYVYGAHGLGAPQHFLSRRFNHRTDEYGGSLKNRARLLVELIEDTKDAVGDTCAVACRIGVDELIGEEGIHREEMLELFGEISELPDLWDLTLCSWDIDSSTSRFSEEGHQEQFVTGFKQLTTKPVVGVGRFTSPDAMVSQIRRGVLDLIGAARPSIADPFLPKKIAEDRLEDIRECIGCNICVSGDMTMSPIRCTQNPTMGEEWRKRWHPEKIQDKGQSESVLIVGGGPAGLECARALGRRGYQVTLAEKNKELGGRVLQESRLPGLAAWSRVRDYRLGQIRQMQNVETYLGSDVTVDDILEFGSEHIVLATGSTWRRDGVSRHHLAPQIFPENLIFTPDDIFAGRIPSGKVVVYDDDHFYLGGVLAEHCRKNGCEVTLVTPAGLVSSWTVHTLEQEIIEADLLKKGIRILPHHFVRPGKNLIPEIAHIYTGSEPYEARIVDCDALVLVTARLPNSGLESDLEEVRNSWGDAGIKSVTRIGDALAPATIAAAVYSGHRYARELDEDIDLDAVPFERELTAIAAEPDWSTFWQE
;
A
#
# COMPACT_ATOMS: atom_id res chain seq x y z
N MET A 1 1.53 51.06 64.31
CA MET A 1 1.59 49.67 64.71
C MET A 1 0.30 49.38 65.48
N PRO A 2 -0.57 48.42 65.11
CA PRO A 2 -0.34 47.16 64.44
C PRO A 2 -1.49 46.81 63.41
N GLU A 3 -1.29 46.97 62.16
CA GLU A 3 -2.21 46.43 61.11
C GLU A 3 -1.50 45.50 60.10
N SER A 4 -0.20 45.33 60.23
CA SER A 4 0.59 44.54 59.26
C SER A 4 0.68 43.04 59.57
N GLU A 5 0.47 42.63 60.80
CA GLU A 5 0.59 41.20 61.19
C GLU A 5 -0.67 40.36 60.96
N GLN A 6 -1.87 40.96 61.08
CA GLN A 6 -3.11 40.24 60.83
C GLN A 6 -3.35 39.95 59.32
N ARG A 7 -2.82 40.79 58.43
CA ARG A 7 -2.90 40.52 56.95
C ARG A 7 -1.95 39.44 56.47
N ARG A 8 -0.84 39.22 57.18
CA ARG A 8 0.12 38.11 56.81
C ARG A 8 -0.40 36.74 57.27
N GLN A 9 -1.07 36.64 58.41
CA GLN A 9 -1.63 35.34 58.85
C GLN A 9 -2.86 34.92 58.03
N HIS A 10 -3.68 35.85 57.52
CA HIS A 10 -4.82 35.51 56.66
C HIS A 10 -4.43 35.13 55.27
N LYS A 11 -3.31 35.61 54.69
CA LYS A 11 -2.76 35.16 53.40
C LYS A 11 -2.11 33.78 53.46
N ALA A 12 -1.47 33.46 54.57
CA ALA A 12 -0.83 32.13 54.76
C ALA A 12 -1.86 31.01 54.93
N SER A 13 -3.02 31.26 55.56
CA SER A 13 -4.07 30.26 55.74
C SER A 13 -4.90 30.00 54.46
N HIS A 14 -5.01 31.00 53.55
CA HIS A 14 -5.71 30.85 52.26
C HIS A 14 -4.83 30.17 51.24
N GLY A 15 -3.53 30.34 51.23
CA GLY A 15 -2.58 29.61 50.36
C GLY A 15 -2.52 28.13 50.69
N ALA A 16 -2.39 27.78 51.97
CA ALA A 16 -2.31 26.38 52.42
C ALA A 16 -3.64 25.62 52.19
N ARG A 17 -4.81 26.25 52.23
CA ARG A 17 -6.12 25.62 51.90
C ARG A 17 -6.31 25.42 50.38
N LYS A 18 -5.80 26.28 49.52
CA LYS A 18 -5.85 26.11 48.07
C LYS A 18 -4.94 24.96 47.63
N ASP A 19 -3.75 24.85 48.22
CA ASP A 19 -2.81 23.76 47.88
C ASP A 19 -3.29 22.41 48.43
N LEU A 20 -3.97 22.34 49.56
CA LEU A 20 -4.56 21.10 50.06
C LEU A 20 -5.77 20.62 49.23
N LEU A 21 -6.58 21.54 48.72
CA LEU A 21 -7.72 21.23 47.85
C LEU A 21 -7.24 20.80 46.45
N SER A 22 -6.15 21.35 45.94
CA SER A 22 -5.51 20.90 44.67
C SER A 22 -4.86 19.52 44.78
N LEU A 23 -4.20 19.24 45.91
CA LEU A 23 -3.59 17.93 46.19
C LEU A 23 -4.62 16.83 46.44
N THR A 24 -5.74 17.10 47.07
CA THR A 24 -6.85 16.15 47.25
C THR A 24 -7.60 15.92 45.95
N GLY A 25 -7.88 16.93 45.16
CA GLY A 25 -8.46 16.83 43.81
C GLY A 25 -7.54 16.00 42.86
N TYR A 26 -6.26 16.24 42.91
CA TYR A 26 -5.28 15.50 42.11
C TYR A 26 -5.16 14.01 42.53
N LYS A 27 -5.19 13.73 43.83
CA LYS A 27 -5.20 12.35 44.35
C LYS A 27 -6.51 11.61 44.03
N GLN A 28 -7.65 12.30 44.05
CA GLN A 28 -8.95 11.72 43.71
C GLN A 28 -9.06 11.46 42.18
N ALA A 29 -8.59 12.39 41.35
CA ALA A 29 -8.49 12.23 39.90
C ALA A 29 -7.55 11.08 39.52
N ARG A 30 -6.43 10.95 40.20
CA ARG A 30 -5.46 9.84 40.01
C ARG A 30 -6.03 8.47 40.42
N LYS A 31 -6.84 8.43 41.50
CA LYS A 31 -7.52 7.21 41.98
C LYS A 31 -8.67 6.80 41.05
N ASN A 32 -9.40 7.76 40.49
CA ASN A 32 -10.44 7.52 39.48
C ASN A 32 -9.86 7.05 38.16
N ASN A 33 -8.71 7.62 37.70
CA ASN A 33 -8.00 7.16 36.51
C ASN A 33 -7.43 5.73 36.69
N ASN A 34 -6.89 5.38 37.85
CA ASN A 34 -6.42 4.03 38.12
C ASN A 34 -7.57 3.00 38.13
N ASN A 35 -8.73 3.34 38.66
CA ASN A 35 -9.91 2.49 38.62
C ASN A 35 -10.46 2.35 37.18
N LEU A 36 -10.42 3.41 36.40
CA LEU A 36 -10.81 3.36 34.98
C LEU A 36 -9.85 2.53 34.15
N LEU A 37 -8.56 2.61 34.43
CA LEU A 37 -7.52 1.78 33.83
C LEU A 37 -7.67 0.30 34.18
N GLN A 38 -7.95 -0.03 35.45
CA GLN A 38 -8.20 -1.39 35.88
C GLN A 38 -9.49 -1.98 35.30
N LEU A 39 -10.55 -1.17 35.14
CA LEU A 39 -11.78 -1.60 34.46
C LEU A 39 -11.55 -1.80 32.96
N LYS A 40 -10.77 -0.95 32.31
CA LYS A 40 -10.37 -1.10 30.91
C LYS A 40 -9.53 -2.35 30.71
N PHE A 41 -8.58 -2.64 31.61
CA PHE A 41 -7.75 -3.83 31.58
C PHE A 41 -8.58 -5.12 31.77
N ALA A 42 -9.54 -5.12 32.68
CA ALA A 42 -10.44 -6.25 32.89
C ALA A 42 -11.42 -6.49 31.72
N LEU A 43 -11.88 -5.42 31.06
CA LEU A 43 -12.67 -5.49 29.82
C LEU A 43 -11.82 -6.03 28.66
N HIS A 44 -10.58 -5.58 28.55
CA HIS A 44 -9.62 -6.04 27.57
C HIS A 44 -9.34 -7.54 27.70
N GLN A 45 -9.07 -8.01 28.92
CA GLN A 45 -8.89 -9.45 29.19
C GLN A 45 -10.14 -10.28 28.87
N LYS A 46 -11.36 -9.75 29.07
CA LYS A 46 -12.61 -10.44 28.69
C LYS A 46 -12.81 -10.52 27.18
N HIS A 47 -12.37 -9.52 26.42
CA HIS A 47 -12.42 -9.56 24.95
C HIS A 47 -11.39 -10.53 24.37
N HIS A 48 -10.16 -10.55 24.89
CA HIS A 48 -9.14 -11.55 24.52
C HIS A 48 -9.57 -12.98 24.83
N ALA A 49 -10.25 -13.23 25.96
CA ALA A 49 -10.79 -14.54 26.27
C ALA A 49 -11.89 -15.00 25.29
N LYS A 50 -12.65 -14.07 24.71
CA LYS A 50 -13.66 -14.40 23.68
C LYS A 50 -13.04 -14.73 22.33
N SER A 51 -11.99 -14.04 21.89
CA SER A 51 -11.32 -14.32 20.61
C SER A 51 -10.51 -15.63 20.67
N ASN A 52 -9.85 -15.91 21.78
CA ASN A 52 -9.19 -17.21 22.00
C ASN A 52 -10.18 -18.39 21.94
N ASN A 53 -11.41 -18.23 22.45
CA ASN A 53 -12.46 -19.26 22.35
C ASN A 53 -12.99 -19.44 20.92
N TYR A 54 -12.89 -18.42 20.03
CA TYR A 54 -13.38 -18.54 18.65
C TYR A 54 -12.57 -19.55 17.86
N TYR A 55 -11.24 -19.43 17.84
CA TYR A 55 -10.38 -20.35 17.10
C TYR A 55 -10.21 -21.73 17.77
N GLN A 56 -10.31 -21.82 19.10
CA GLN A 56 -10.24 -23.10 19.83
C GLN A 56 -11.42 -24.00 19.54
N ASN A 57 -12.57 -23.44 19.15
CA ASN A 57 -13.79 -24.22 18.86
C ASN A 57 -13.97 -24.48 17.34
N MET A 58 -13.07 -23.99 16.47
CA MET A 58 -13.10 -24.25 15.03
C MET A 58 -12.31 -25.50 14.67
N SER A 59 -12.84 -26.29 13.74
CA SER A 59 -12.13 -27.43 13.14
C SER A 59 -11.11 -26.93 12.09
N VAL A 60 -10.04 -26.26 12.55
CA VAL A 60 -8.94 -25.85 11.67
C VAL A 60 -8.20 -27.10 11.19
N ASP A 61 -7.85 -27.14 9.89
CA ASP A 61 -7.02 -28.21 9.32
C ASP A 61 -5.72 -28.36 10.12
N GLU A 62 -5.40 -29.61 10.49
CA GLU A 62 -4.22 -29.96 11.30
C GLU A 62 -2.91 -29.37 10.71
N ARG A 63 -2.82 -29.24 9.37
CA ARG A 63 -1.67 -28.66 8.69
C ARG A 63 -1.41 -27.23 9.11
N TYR A 64 -2.47 -26.45 9.36
CA TYR A 64 -2.44 -25.02 9.60
C TYR A 64 -2.63 -24.61 11.05
N LYS A 65 -2.93 -25.55 11.97
CA LYS A 65 -3.16 -25.26 13.40
C LYS A 65 -2.07 -24.42 14.03
N ILE A 66 -0.82 -24.65 13.68
CA ILE A 66 0.32 -23.91 14.21
C ILE A 66 0.18 -22.40 13.99
N LEU A 67 -0.48 -21.94 12.91
CA LEU A 67 -0.69 -20.53 12.60
C LEU A 67 -1.67 -19.85 13.59
N PHE A 68 -2.50 -20.64 14.27
CA PHE A 68 -3.51 -20.19 15.22
C PHE A 68 -3.10 -20.34 16.68
N GLU A 69 -1.88 -20.79 16.94
CA GLU A 69 -1.34 -20.81 18.29
C GLU A 69 -1.04 -19.39 18.79
N PRO A 70 -1.38 -19.09 20.06
CA PRO A 70 -1.05 -17.79 20.64
C PRO A 70 0.46 -17.62 20.82
N VAL A 71 0.93 -16.40 20.70
CA VAL A 71 2.34 -16.02 20.87
C VAL A 71 2.48 -14.95 21.95
N LYS A 72 3.29 -15.22 22.98
CA LYS A 72 3.60 -14.24 24.02
C LYS A 72 4.62 -13.21 23.50
N ILE A 73 4.28 -11.91 23.64
CA ILE A 73 5.13 -10.77 23.26
C ILE A 73 5.27 -9.88 24.50
N GLY A 74 6.36 -10.02 25.24
CA GLY A 74 6.52 -9.31 26.51
C GLY A 74 5.32 -9.51 27.46
N PRO A 75 4.61 -8.45 27.89
CA PRO A 75 3.47 -8.53 28.78
C PRO A 75 2.15 -8.92 28.08
N VAL A 76 2.09 -8.92 26.73
CA VAL A 76 0.86 -9.20 25.97
C VAL A 76 0.93 -10.55 25.25
N VAL A 77 -0.22 -11.03 24.78
CA VAL A 77 -0.32 -12.29 24.03
C VAL A 77 -1.10 -12.07 22.75
N ALA A 78 -0.44 -12.25 21.61
CA ALA A 78 -1.10 -12.27 20.31
C ALA A 78 -1.95 -13.57 20.20
N PRO A 79 -3.22 -13.49 19.78
CA PRO A 79 -4.12 -14.65 19.78
C PRO A 79 -3.77 -15.69 18.71
N ASN A 80 -2.96 -15.35 17.74
CA ASN A 80 -2.47 -16.21 16.67
C ASN A 80 -1.16 -15.66 16.08
N ARG A 81 -0.59 -16.32 15.07
CA ARG A 81 0.68 -15.95 14.44
C ARG A 81 0.55 -15.03 13.24
N PHE A 82 -0.64 -14.54 12.91
CA PHE A 82 -0.84 -13.56 11.83
C PHE A 82 -0.63 -12.15 12.34
N TYR A 83 0.34 -11.48 11.77
CA TYR A 83 0.81 -10.16 12.20
C TYR A 83 0.72 -9.15 11.06
N GLN A 84 -0.24 -8.23 11.09
CA GLN A 84 -0.26 -7.13 10.14
C GLN A 84 0.77 -6.09 10.58
N VAL A 85 1.92 -6.12 9.90
CA VAL A 85 3.05 -5.21 10.18
C VAL A 85 2.70 -3.76 9.82
N PRO A 86 3.38 -2.76 10.40
CA PRO A 86 3.20 -1.36 10.00
C PRO A 86 3.30 -1.18 8.49
N HIS A 87 2.38 -0.41 7.91
CA HIS A 87 2.43 -0.02 6.49
C HIS A 87 1.68 1.28 6.24
N CYS A 88 2.23 2.10 5.33
CA CYS A 88 1.65 3.35 4.87
C CYS A 88 0.38 3.12 4.03
N ASN A 89 -0.45 4.17 3.87
CA ASN A 89 -1.76 4.05 3.24
C ASN A 89 -2.25 5.34 2.55
N GLY A 90 -1.49 6.43 2.60
CA GLY A 90 -1.83 7.72 2.00
C GLY A 90 -3.02 8.44 2.63
N MET A 91 -3.51 7.97 3.78
CA MET A 91 -4.62 8.58 4.54
C MET A 91 -4.11 9.37 5.74
N GLY A 92 -3.22 8.79 6.54
CA GLY A 92 -2.54 9.41 7.67
C GLY A 92 -3.47 10.23 8.56
N PHE A 93 -3.04 11.47 8.90
CA PHE A 93 -3.83 12.38 9.71
C PHE A 93 -5.00 13.04 8.96
N ARG A 94 -5.09 12.90 7.64
CA ARG A 94 -6.11 13.55 6.80
C ARG A 94 -7.42 12.77 6.71
N ASP A 95 -7.35 11.45 6.55
CA ASP A 95 -8.52 10.60 6.32
C ASP A 95 -8.66 9.54 7.43
N ILE A 96 -8.81 10.01 8.66
CA ILE A 96 -8.79 9.21 9.89
C ILE A 96 -9.87 8.11 9.89
N SER A 97 -11.10 8.43 9.49
CA SER A 97 -12.21 7.47 9.51
C SER A 97 -11.98 6.33 8.50
N GLY A 98 -11.43 6.64 7.33
CA GLY A 98 -11.04 5.64 6.33
C GLY A 98 -9.95 4.72 6.86
N MET A 99 -8.91 5.29 7.46
CA MET A 99 -7.80 4.54 8.02
C MET A 99 -8.22 3.65 9.19
N VAL A 100 -9.08 4.15 10.11
CA VAL A 100 -9.65 3.36 11.21
C VAL A 100 -10.46 2.17 10.68
N ALA A 101 -11.32 2.38 9.68
CA ALA A 101 -12.13 1.31 9.09
C ALA A 101 -11.26 0.24 8.41
N MET A 102 -10.25 0.65 7.65
CA MET A 102 -9.30 -0.26 7.03
C MET A 102 -8.56 -1.15 8.05
N ARG A 103 -8.16 -0.59 9.20
CA ARG A 103 -7.50 -1.37 10.27
C ARG A 103 -8.50 -2.30 10.98
N ALA A 104 -9.72 -1.81 11.25
CA ALA A 104 -10.78 -2.60 11.88
C ALA A 104 -11.15 -3.84 11.04
N ILE A 105 -11.27 -3.70 9.72
CA ILE A 105 -11.58 -4.80 8.80
C ILE A 105 -10.51 -5.90 8.85
N LYS A 106 -9.24 -5.55 8.99
CA LYS A 106 -8.16 -6.55 9.14
C LYS A 106 -8.27 -7.30 10.48
N ALA A 107 -8.58 -6.58 11.56
CA ALA A 107 -8.83 -7.20 12.85
C ALA A 107 -10.08 -8.13 12.81
N GLU A 108 -11.18 -7.71 12.16
CA GLU A 108 -12.36 -8.56 11.90
C GLU A 108 -12.00 -9.82 11.11
N GLY A 109 -11.06 -9.69 10.17
CA GLY A 109 -10.57 -10.78 9.32
C GLY A 109 -9.62 -11.76 10.03
N GLY A 110 -9.30 -11.53 11.31
CA GLY A 110 -8.57 -12.47 12.15
C GLY A 110 -7.07 -12.24 12.28
N TRP A 111 -6.55 -11.09 11.81
CA TRP A 111 -5.15 -10.73 12.10
C TRP A 111 -4.96 -10.52 13.60
N GLY A 112 -4.11 -11.33 14.24
CA GLY A 112 -3.91 -11.31 15.69
C GLY A 112 -3.28 -10.03 16.22
N THR A 113 -2.48 -9.38 15.40
CA THR A 113 -1.96 -8.03 15.64
C THR A 113 -2.21 -7.15 14.42
N VAL A 114 -2.64 -5.91 14.66
CA VAL A 114 -2.86 -4.91 13.61
C VAL A 114 -2.14 -3.63 13.98
N CYS A 115 -1.18 -3.22 13.13
CA CYS A 115 -0.35 -2.04 13.37
C CYS A 115 -0.81 -0.83 12.56
N THR A 116 -0.42 0.37 13.00
CA THR A 116 -0.53 1.62 12.24
C THR A 116 0.41 1.63 11.03
N GLU A 117 0.55 2.75 10.38
CA GLU A 117 1.74 3.14 9.61
C GLU A 117 2.81 3.68 10.54
N GLN A 118 3.93 4.24 9.97
CA GLN A 118 4.82 5.08 10.74
C GLN A 118 4.05 6.28 11.31
N VAL A 119 4.37 6.66 12.55
CA VAL A 119 3.71 7.76 13.27
C VAL A 119 4.77 8.77 13.69
N GLU A 120 4.71 9.97 13.13
CA GLU A 120 5.67 11.03 13.40
C GLU A 120 5.62 11.47 14.87
N ILE A 121 6.77 11.39 15.58
CA ILE A 121 6.83 11.66 17.02
C ILE A 121 6.98 13.13 17.37
N HIS A 122 7.39 13.98 16.41
CA HIS A 122 7.65 15.41 16.60
C HIS A 122 7.58 16.16 15.27
N HIS A 123 7.21 17.44 15.28
CA HIS A 123 7.11 18.27 14.07
C HIS A 123 8.43 18.49 13.31
N THR A 124 9.59 18.17 13.91
CA THR A 124 10.90 18.17 13.24
C THR A 124 11.24 16.84 12.56
N SER A 125 10.26 15.98 12.41
CA SER A 125 10.39 14.63 11.84
C SER A 125 9.36 14.37 10.74
N GLU A 126 8.72 15.42 10.25
CA GLU A 126 7.66 15.25 9.26
C GLU A 126 8.23 14.91 7.87
N ILE A 127 7.51 14.05 7.15
CA ILE A 127 7.94 13.51 5.86
C ILE A 127 7.18 14.13 4.68
N ALA A 128 6.62 15.34 4.85
CA ALA A 128 5.91 15.99 3.76
C ALA A 128 6.67 15.89 2.42
N PRO A 129 5.97 15.70 1.28
CA PRO A 129 4.52 15.88 1.13
C PRO A 129 3.65 14.68 1.53
N TYR A 130 4.23 13.56 1.94
CA TYR A 130 3.49 12.35 2.29
C TYR A 130 2.62 12.55 3.55
N ILE A 131 1.56 11.75 3.65
CA ILE A 131 0.53 11.93 4.68
C ILE A 131 0.59 10.75 5.66
N GLU A 132 1.27 10.97 6.80
CA GLU A 132 1.41 9.99 7.85
C GLU A 132 0.63 10.36 9.12
N LEU A 133 0.45 9.44 10.04
CA LEU A 133 -0.09 9.73 11.36
C LEU A 133 0.88 10.54 12.21
N ARG A 134 0.33 11.25 13.18
CA ARG A 134 1.07 12.11 14.10
C ARG A 134 0.79 11.73 15.55
N ILE A 135 1.82 11.91 16.40
CA ILE A 135 1.72 11.79 17.86
C ILE A 135 2.57 12.89 18.51
N TRP A 136 2.49 14.10 17.95
CA TRP A 136 3.31 15.25 18.34
C TRP A 136 2.96 15.76 19.72
N ASP A 137 1.66 15.81 20.04
CA ASP A 137 1.14 16.26 21.33
C ASP A 137 -0.15 15.54 21.75
N GLU A 138 -0.75 15.97 22.86
CA GLU A 138 -1.96 15.37 23.44
C GLU A 138 -3.20 15.51 22.54
N LYS A 139 -3.19 16.41 21.54
CA LYS A 139 -4.32 16.63 20.63
C LYS A 139 -4.48 15.46 19.64
N ASP A 140 -3.44 14.65 19.45
CA ASP A 140 -3.47 13.47 18.58
C ASP A 140 -4.14 12.25 19.25
N LEU A 141 -4.22 12.23 20.60
CA LEU A 141 -4.73 11.08 21.35
C LEU A 141 -6.16 10.67 21.00
N PRO A 142 -7.13 11.57 20.75
CA PRO A 142 -8.48 11.16 20.36
C PRO A 142 -8.50 10.32 19.09
N THR A 143 -7.72 10.71 18.08
CA THR A 143 -7.55 9.98 16.81
C THR A 143 -6.96 8.60 17.04
N LEU A 144 -5.83 8.53 17.72
CA LEU A 144 -5.12 7.28 18.00
C LEU A 144 -5.97 6.32 18.84
N SER A 145 -6.75 6.84 19.80
CA SER A 145 -7.70 6.04 20.59
C SER A 145 -8.87 5.46 19.78
N ARG A 146 -9.26 6.10 18.66
CA ARG A 146 -10.25 5.51 17.73
C ARG A 146 -9.70 4.26 17.05
N ILE A 147 -8.41 4.28 16.66
CA ILE A 147 -7.73 3.14 16.02
C ILE A 147 -7.69 1.95 16.98
N THR A 148 -7.16 2.14 18.19
CA THR A 148 -7.03 1.06 19.17
C THR A 148 -8.39 0.45 19.55
N LYS A 149 -9.40 1.27 19.78
CA LYS A 149 -10.76 0.80 20.07
C LYS A 149 -11.34 -0.05 18.93
N ALA A 150 -11.16 0.38 17.69
CA ALA A 150 -11.67 -0.33 16.52
C ALA A 150 -11.00 -1.71 16.38
N ILE A 151 -9.68 -1.79 16.55
CA ILE A 151 -8.90 -3.02 16.52
C ILE A 151 -9.31 -3.95 17.67
N HIS A 152 -9.37 -3.45 18.88
CA HIS A 152 -9.73 -4.22 20.08
C HIS A 152 -11.16 -4.79 20.05
N THR A 153 -12.09 -4.18 19.31
CA THR A 153 -13.45 -4.69 19.14
C THR A 153 -13.46 -6.12 18.60
N HIS A 154 -12.42 -6.50 17.85
CA HIS A 154 -12.26 -7.82 17.25
C HIS A 154 -11.27 -8.72 18.00
N GLY A 155 -10.71 -8.27 19.13
CA GLY A 155 -9.80 -9.04 19.98
C GLY A 155 -8.35 -9.10 19.47
N SER A 156 -7.99 -8.29 18.51
CA SER A 156 -6.61 -8.16 18.02
C SER A 156 -5.80 -7.19 18.89
N LEU A 157 -4.47 -7.37 18.93
CA LEU A 157 -3.56 -6.40 19.51
C LEU A 157 -3.37 -5.21 18.58
N ALA A 158 -3.23 -4.01 19.15
CA ALA A 158 -2.96 -2.78 18.42
C ALA A 158 -1.46 -2.40 18.55
N GLY A 159 -0.75 -2.29 17.43
CA GLY A 159 0.65 -1.82 17.37
C GLY A 159 0.77 -0.40 16.82
N ILE A 160 1.78 0.36 17.28
CA ILE A 160 2.11 1.68 16.77
C ILE A 160 3.59 1.79 16.46
N GLU A 161 3.95 2.28 15.27
CA GLU A 161 5.33 2.48 14.84
C GLU A 161 5.75 3.94 15.02
N LEU A 162 6.60 4.20 16.02
CA LEU A 162 7.07 5.55 16.34
C LEU A 162 8.27 5.92 15.46
N ALA A 163 8.11 6.91 14.59
CA ALA A 163 9.10 7.32 13.61
C ALA A 163 9.69 8.70 13.91
N TYR A 164 11.00 8.79 13.78
CA TYR A 164 11.74 10.04 13.60
C TYR A 164 12.51 9.91 12.28
N ASN A 165 12.01 10.56 11.23
CA ASN A 165 12.53 10.38 9.86
C ASN A 165 13.93 10.95 9.66
N GLY A 166 14.38 11.84 10.57
CA GLY A 166 15.74 12.33 10.58
C GLY A 166 16.12 13.00 9.26
N MET A 167 17.19 12.52 8.64
CA MET A 167 17.68 13.07 7.36
C MET A 167 16.85 12.64 6.14
N ASN A 168 15.83 11.81 6.31
CA ASN A 168 14.87 11.49 5.25
C ASN A 168 13.61 12.36 5.31
N GLY A 169 13.43 13.12 6.39
CA GLY A 169 12.33 14.07 6.53
C GLY A 169 12.75 15.46 6.08
N PRO A 170 12.25 15.98 4.94
CA PRO A 170 12.63 17.30 4.45
C PRO A 170 12.02 18.45 5.28
N ASN A 171 11.07 18.15 6.16
CA ASN A 171 10.36 19.11 7.03
C ASN A 171 9.76 20.30 6.26
N LEU A 172 9.16 20.04 5.09
CA LEU A 172 8.64 21.09 4.20
C LEU A 172 7.47 21.87 4.83
N TYR A 173 6.65 21.19 5.63
CA TYR A 173 5.49 21.79 6.31
C TYR A 173 5.92 22.61 7.52
N SER A 174 6.77 22.06 8.40
CA SER A 174 7.24 22.71 9.63
C SER A 174 8.36 23.72 9.38
N ARG A 175 9.10 23.59 8.27
CA ARG A 175 10.31 24.36 7.90
C ARG A 175 11.46 24.18 8.87
N GLU A 176 11.46 23.13 9.66
CA GLU A 176 12.54 22.82 10.58
C GLU A 176 13.73 22.19 9.84
N VAL A 177 14.92 22.37 10.40
CA VAL A 177 16.14 21.78 9.81
C VAL A 177 16.14 20.28 10.03
N PRO A 178 16.27 19.45 8.96
CA PRO A 178 16.45 18.01 9.12
C PRO A 178 17.69 17.67 9.95
N LEU A 179 17.59 16.65 10.79
CA LEU A 179 18.68 16.25 11.69
C LEU A 179 19.12 14.82 11.37
N GLY A 180 20.42 14.61 11.16
CA GLY A 180 21.02 13.30 10.90
C GLY A 180 22.23 13.01 11.79
N PRO A 181 22.87 11.85 11.61
CA PRO A 181 24.13 11.58 12.33
C PRO A 181 25.27 12.49 11.87
N SER A 182 25.25 12.97 10.62
CA SER A 182 26.29 13.78 9.98
C SER A 182 25.68 14.90 9.15
N ASP A 183 26.48 15.90 8.78
CA ASP A 183 26.10 16.98 7.86
C ASP A 183 26.14 16.45 6.42
N LEU A 184 24.99 16.08 5.89
CA LEU A 184 24.82 15.45 4.58
C LEU A 184 23.57 15.98 3.86
N PRO A 185 23.52 15.92 2.51
CA PRO A 185 22.26 16.10 1.80
C PRO A 185 21.19 15.14 2.30
N THR A 186 19.94 15.59 2.33
CA THR A 186 18.81 14.70 2.64
C THR A 186 18.62 13.64 1.55
N VAL A 187 18.15 12.47 1.95
CA VAL A 187 17.90 11.33 1.04
C VAL A 187 16.39 11.11 0.87
N THR A 188 15.66 12.18 0.58
CA THR A 188 14.21 12.16 0.42
C THR A 188 13.78 11.56 -0.92
N PHE A 189 12.58 11.01 -0.99
CA PHE A 189 11.99 10.46 -2.24
C PHE A 189 11.81 11.52 -3.33
N THR A 190 11.75 12.80 -2.97
CA THR A 190 11.51 13.93 -3.87
C THR A 190 12.79 14.67 -4.25
N ASN A 191 13.96 14.20 -3.77
CA ASN A 191 15.27 14.83 -3.99
C ASN A 191 15.25 16.31 -3.63
N ASP A 192 14.71 16.64 -2.45
CA ASP A 192 14.59 18.02 -1.99
C ASP A 192 15.97 18.67 -1.84
N PRO A 193 16.13 19.95 -2.27
CA PRO A 193 17.40 20.67 -2.18
C PRO A 193 17.67 21.17 -0.75
N VAL A 194 17.63 20.25 0.22
CA VAL A 194 17.80 20.49 1.66
C VAL A 194 18.95 19.65 2.18
N GLN A 195 19.63 20.13 3.21
CA GLN A 195 20.69 19.38 3.88
C GLN A 195 20.31 19.13 5.34
N ALA A 196 20.64 17.94 5.81
CA ALA A 196 20.56 17.60 7.22
C ALA A 196 21.78 18.16 7.97
N ARG A 197 21.55 18.66 9.17
CA ARG A 197 22.58 19.02 10.13
C ARG A 197 22.90 17.84 11.04
N ALA A 198 24.20 17.65 11.36
CA ALA A 198 24.62 16.68 12.34
C ALA A 198 24.01 16.98 13.73
N MET A 199 23.41 15.96 14.34
CA MET A 199 22.89 16.05 15.71
C MET A 199 24.01 16.30 16.71
N THR A 200 23.85 17.31 17.55
CA THR A 200 24.64 17.43 18.78
C THR A 200 24.18 16.40 19.83
N LYS A 201 24.95 16.19 20.89
CA LYS A 201 24.51 15.35 22.03
C LYS A 201 23.21 15.86 22.67
N ARG A 202 22.95 17.16 22.63
CA ARG A 202 21.70 17.78 23.09
C ARG A 202 20.54 17.38 22.18
N ASP A 203 20.74 17.36 20.86
CA ASP A 203 19.71 16.95 19.89
C ASP A 203 19.38 15.47 20.07
N ILE A 204 20.38 14.60 20.27
CA ILE A 204 20.17 13.17 20.58
C ILE A 204 19.35 13.02 21.87
N GLY A 205 19.70 13.77 22.93
CA GLY A 205 18.93 13.79 24.18
C GLY A 205 17.50 14.30 24.00
N ASN A 206 17.28 15.26 23.09
CA ASN A 206 15.94 15.73 22.73
C ASN A 206 15.14 14.65 21.98
N LEU A 207 15.76 14.00 21.00
CA LEU A 207 15.14 12.89 20.24
C LEU A 207 14.69 11.77 21.19
N ARG A 208 15.55 11.32 22.10
CA ARG A 208 15.22 10.33 23.13
C ARG A 208 14.02 10.78 23.98
N ARG A 209 13.99 12.04 24.40
CA ARG A 209 12.86 12.60 25.17
C ARG A 209 11.58 12.64 24.34
N TRP A 210 11.63 13.05 23.06
CA TRP A 210 10.47 13.07 22.19
C TRP A 210 9.91 11.67 21.96
N HIS A 211 10.78 10.71 21.70
CA HIS A 211 10.40 9.30 21.53
C HIS A 211 9.74 8.73 22.80
N ARG A 212 10.36 8.99 23.98
CA ARG A 212 9.78 8.60 25.28
C ARG A 212 8.38 9.21 25.49
N ASN A 213 8.19 10.48 25.17
CA ASN A 213 6.89 11.16 25.30
C ASN A 213 5.87 10.55 24.33
N ALA A 214 6.25 10.24 23.10
CA ALA A 214 5.41 9.58 22.12
C ALA A 214 5.00 8.17 22.60
N ALA A 215 5.92 7.40 23.20
CA ALA A 215 5.62 6.10 23.80
C ALA A 215 4.59 6.21 24.96
N LEU A 216 4.70 7.22 25.81
CA LEU A 216 3.72 7.49 26.88
C LEU A 216 2.33 7.85 26.30
N ARG A 217 2.28 8.65 25.23
CA ARG A 217 1.03 8.97 24.52
C ARG A 217 0.44 7.73 23.86
N ALA A 218 1.27 6.90 23.20
CA ALA A 218 0.84 5.64 22.61
C ALA A 218 0.17 4.71 23.64
N LYS A 219 0.81 4.55 24.80
CA LYS A 219 0.23 3.84 25.94
C LYS A 219 -1.09 4.45 26.39
N SER A 220 -1.18 5.78 26.49
CA SER A 220 -2.41 6.49 26.89
C SER A 220 -3.53 6.33 25.85
N ALA A 221 -3.19 6.23 24.57
CA ALA A 221 -4.13 5.95 23.49
C ALA A 221 -4.62 4.51 23.46
N GLY A 222 -3.98 3.59 24.21
CA GLY A 222 -4.40 2.20 24.37
C GLY A 222 -3.70 1.21 23.44
N PHE A 223 -2.54 1.53 22.90
CA PHE A 223 -1.73 0.58 22.13
C PHE A 223 -1.11 -0.49 23.03
N ASP A 224 -1.03 -1.72 22.52
CA ASP A 224 -0.48 -2.89 23.18
C ASP A 224 1.01 -3.08 22.87
N ILE A 225 1.43 -2.66 21.68
CA ILE A 225 2.79 -2.81 21.17
C ILE A 225 3.29 -1.46 20.66
N VAL A 226 4.45 -1.03 21.15
CA VAL A 226 5.11 0.22 20.76
C VAL A 226 6.44 -0.11 20.09
N TYR A 227 6.60 0.35 18.85
CA TYR A 227 7.79 0.09 18.06
C TYR A 227 8.85 1.17 18.20
N VAL A 228 10.10 0.73 18.25
CA VAL A 228 11.29 1.50 17.89
C VAL A 228 11.62 1.17 16.44
N TYR A 229 11.66 2.19 15.58
CA TYR A 229 11.77 2.04 14.13
C TYR A 229 13.13 2.43 13.58
N GLY A 230 13.79 1.48 12.92
CA GLY A 230 15.11 1.65 12.30
C GLY A 230 15.24 0.85 11.00
N ALA A 231 14.32 1.08 10.03
CA ALA A 231 14.32 0.36 8.77
C ALA A 231 13.93 1.26 7.58
N HIS A 232 13.97 0.72 6.37
CA HIS A 232 13.50 1.30 5.10
C HIS A 232 14.20 2.59 4.66
N GLY A 233 15.35 2.94 5.27
CA GLY A 233 16.03 4.21 5.05
C GLY A 233 15.35 5.41 5.72
N LEU A 234 14.24 5.20 6.46
CA LEU A 234 13.38 6.25 6.98
C LEU A 234 13.65 6.61 8.46
N GLY A 235 14.06 5.66 9.27
CA GLY A 235 14.23 5.87 10.70
C GLY A 235 15.62 6.37 11.10
N ALA A 236 15.71 7.38 11.96
CA ALA A 236 16.99 7.87 12.48
C ALA A 236 17.89 6.76 13.08
N PRO A 237 17.39 5.73 13.79
CA PRO A 237 18.24 4.63 14.26
C PRO A 237 18.99 3.92 13.14
N GLN A 238 18.36 3.72 11.95
CA GLN A 238 19.05 3.14 10.80
C GLN A 238 20.15 4.07 10.28
N HIS A 239 19.90 5.40 10.24
CA HIS A 239 20.91 6.36 9.79
C HIS A 239 22.15 6.34 10.71
N PHE A 240 21.96 6.14 12.02
CA PHE A 240 23.09 6.01 12.96
C PHE A 240 23.82 4.68 12.81
N LEU A 241 23.14 3.60 12.47
CA LEU A 241 23.74 2.28 12.24
C LEU A 241 24.57 2.25 10.95
N SER A 242 24.09 2.87 9.88
CA SER A 242 24.71 2.81 8.55
C SER A 242 26.00 3.63 8.48
N ARG A 243 27.10 3.02 8.01
CA ARG A 243 28.35 3.72 7.71
C ARG A 243 28.20 4.76 6.61
N ARG A 244 27.27 4.54 5.68
CA ARG A 244 26.95 5.47 4.61
C ARG A 244 26.55 6.86 5.13
N PHE A 245 25.85 6.91 6.26
CA PHE A 245 25.32 8.15 6.83
C PHE A 245 26.05 8.62 8.09
N ASN A 246 26.66 7.71 8.83
CA ASN A 246 27.24 8.02 10.14
C ASN A 246 28.76 8.17 10.07
N HIS A 247 29.22 9.42 9.92
CA HIS A 247 30.65 9.79 9.90
C HIS A 247 31.11 10.36 11.24
N ARG A 248 30.38 10.09 12.33
CA ARG A 248 30.71 10.62 13.68
C ARG A 248 31.97 9.98 14.25
N THR A 249 32.68 10.76 15.05
CA THR A 249 33.90 10.33 15.75
C THR A 249 33.71 10.26 17.27
N ASP A 250 32.51 10.56 17.78
CA ASP A 250 32.14 10.43 19.19
C ASP A 250 31.56 9.04 19.52
N GLU A 251 30.99 8.89 20.73
CA GLU A 251 30.41 7.64 21.22
C GLU A 251 29.16 7.15 20.45
N TYR A 252 28.67 7.89 19.43
CA TYR A 252 27.59 7.51 18.56
C TYR A 252 28.06 7.13 17.15
N GLY A 253 29.38 7.04 16.89
CA GLY A 253 29.95 6.72 15.59
C GLY A 253 31.19 5.82 15.66
N GLY A 254 31.70 5.43 14.51
CA GLY A 254 32.85 4.54 14.37
C GLY A 254 32.49 3.06 14.57
N SER A 255 32.74 2.48 15.73
CA SER A 255 32.49 1.05 15.99
C SER A 255 31.01 0.69 15.90
N LEU A 256 30.70 -0.57 15.58
CA LEU A 256 29.32 -1.08 15.52
C LEU A 256 28.54 -0.78 16.80
N LYS A 257 29.15 -1.04 17.96
CA LYS A 257 28.57 -0.75 19.27
C LYS A 257 28.21 0.73 19.45
N ASN A 258 29.05 1.64 18.97
CA ASN A 258 28.79 3.08 19.04
C ASN A 258 27.67 3.49 18.10
N ARG A 259 27.67 2.96 16.87
CA ARG A 259 26.60 3.24 15.89
C ARG A 259 25.25 2.71 16.35
N ALA A 260 25.22 1.58 17.06
CA ALA A 260 24.00 0.98 17.62
C ALA A 260 23.50 1.70 18.90
N ARG A 261 24.29 2.58 19.51
CA ARG A 261 23.97 3.20 20.82
C ARG A 261 22.61 3.89 20.82
N LEU A 262 22.28 4.68 19.82
CA LEU A 262 20.98 5.35 19.74
C LEU A 262 19.83 4.35 19.72
N LEU A 263 19.94 3.27 18.95
CA LEU A 263 18.91 2.21 18.87
C LEU A 263 18.70 1.57 20.25
N VAL A 264 19.78 1.19 20.93
CA VAL A 264 19.74 0.58 22.27
C VAL A 264 19.07 1.52 23.26
N GLU A 265 19.52 2.77 23.32
CA GLU A 265 18.97 3.79 24.21
C GLU A 265 17.48 4.06 23.98
N LEU A 266 17.01 4.06 22.72
CA LEU A 266 15.59 4.23 22.41
C LEU A 266 14.76 3.01 22.84
N ILE A 267 15.28 1.79 22.71
CA ILE A 267 14.60 0.58 23.21
C ILE A 267 14.46 0.65 24.72
N GLU A 268 15.56 0.97 25.45
CA GLU A 268 15.56 1.07 26.91
C GLU A 268 14.62 2.19 27.40
N ASP A 269 14.69 3.39 26.81
CA ASP A 269 13.80 4.53 27.15
C ASP A 269 12.34 4.20 26.90
N THR A 270 12.03 3.41 25.86
CA THR A 270 10.67 2.99 25.53
C THR A 270 10.16 1.96 26.56
N LYS A 271 10.99 0.98 26.92
CA LYS A 271 10.65 0.00 27.96
C LYS A 271 10.38 0.68 29.31
N ASP A 272 11.23 1.62 29.70
CA ASP A 272 11.05 2.42 30.92
C ASP A 272 9.74 3.25 30.88
N ALA A 273 9.39 3.80 29.72
CA ALA A 273 8.18 4.62 29.55
C ALA A 273 6.91 3.78 29.66
N VAL A 274 6.85 2.63 28.98
CA VAL A 274 5.62 1.83 28.92
C VAL A 274 5.49 0.84 30.08
N GLY A 275 6.61 0.41 30.69
CA GLY A 275 6.65 -0.57 31.78
C GLY A 275 6.01 -1.90 31.38
N ASP A 276 5.39 -2.59 32.33
CA ASP A 276 4.78 -3.92 32.14
C ASP A 276 3.36 -3.90 31.50
N THR A 277 3.01 -2.83 30.78
CA THR A 277 1.68 -2.68 30.19
C THR A 277 1.64 -2.80 28.68
N CYS A 278 2.73 -2.45 27.99
CA CYS A 278 2.86 -2.60 26.55
C CYS A 278 4.13 -3.38 26.23
N ALA A 279 4.09 -4.16 25.16
CA ALA A 279 5.30 -4.75 24.59
C ALA A 279 6.08 -3.71 23.82
N VAL A 280 7.41 -3.84 23.82
CA VAL A 280 8.29 -3.01 22.98
C VAL A 280 8.79 -3.86 21.83
N ALA A 281 8.42 -3.48 20.62
CA ALA A 281 8.92 -4.07 19.40
C ALA A 281 10.07 -3.23 18.82
N CYS A 282 11.00 -3.88 18.12
CA CYS A 282 12.00 -3.20 17.33
C CYS A 282 11.93 -3.67 15.89
N ARG A 283 11.65 -2.74 14.96
CA ARG A 283 11.73 -3.00 13.53
C ARG A 283 13.07 -2.51 13.01
N ILE A 284 13.82 -3.43 12.40
CA ILE A 284 15.19 -3.15 11.97
C ILE A 284 15.45 -3.70 10.57
N GLY A 285 16.14 -2.90 9.75
CA GLY A 285 16.69 -3.35 8.48
C GLY A 285 17.97 -4.14 8.70
N VAL A 286 18.07 -5.32 8.08
CA VAL A 286 19.19 -6.23 8.27
C VAL A 286 20.28 -6.11 7.20
N ASP A 287 19.97 -5.49 6.06
CA ASP A 287 20.93 -5.32 4.96
C ASP A 287 20.52 -4.14 4.05
N GLU A 288 21.49 -3.27 3.69
CA GLU A 288 21.33 -2.20 2.69
C GLU A 288 21.67 -2.67 1.26
N LEU A 289 22.19 -3.89 1.10
CA LEU A 289 22.65 -4.48 -0.16
C LEU A 289 23.74 -3.68 -0.88
N ILE A 290 24.54 -2.94 -0.13
CA ILE A 290 25.71 -2.16 -0.60
C ILE A 290 27.02 -2.63 0.04
N GLY A 291 27.00 -3.76 0.73
CA GLY A 291 28.16 -4.35 1.38
C GLY A 291 28.68 -3.52 2.57
N GLU A 292 30.02 -3.49 2.73
CA GLU A 292 30.65 -2.84 3.89
C GLU A 292 30.50 -1.32 3.96
N GLU A 293 30.04 -0.68 2.89
CA GLU A 293 29.77 0.76 2.88
C GLU A 293 28.52 1.14 3.67
N GLY A 294 27.61 0.18 3.88
CA GLY A 294 26.36 0.35 4.63
C GLY A 294 26.20 -0.64 5.77
N ILE A 295 24.94 -0.93 6.08
CA ILE A 295 24.53 -2.03 6.95
C ILE A 295 24.56 -3.31 6.11
N HIS A 296 25.21 -4.36 6.58
CA HIS A 296 25.21 -5.67 5.95
C HIS A 296 24.90 -6.78 6.96
N ARG A 297 24.38 -7.88 6.45
CA ARG A 297 23.78 -8.96 7.24
C ARG A 297 24.71 -9.53 8.32
N GLU A 298 25.99 -9.74 8.00
CA GLU A 298 26.97 -10.32 8.92
C GLU A 298 27.21 -9.41 10.13
N GLU A 299 27.34 -8.09 9.90
CA GLU A 299 27.47 -7.10 10.97
C GLU A 299 26.20 -7.04 11.83
N MET A 300 25.04 -7.16 11.20
CA MET A 300 23.77 -7.19 11.93
C MET A 300 23.57 -8.46 12.75
N LEU A 301 24.08 -9.60 12.33
CA LEU A 301 24.10 -10.83 13.16
C LEU A 301 25.01 -10.67 14.37
N GLU A 302 26.17 -9.99 14.23
CA GLU A 302 27.05 -9.66 15.36
C GLU A 302 26.33 -8.75 16.36
N LEU A 303 25.76 -7.64 15.89
CA LEU A 303 24.99 -6.73 16.73
C LEU A 303 23.82 -7.44 17.43
N PHE A 304 23.08 -8.25 16.67
CA PHE A 304 21.92 -8.97 17.19
C PHE A 304 22.32 -9.92 18.32
N GLY A 305 23.48 -10.57 18.24
CA GLY A 305 24.00 -11.40 19.33
C GLY A 305 24.19 -10.64 20.66
N GLU A 306 24.45 -9.33 20.60
CA GLU A 306 24.61 -8.49 21.80
C GLU A 306 23.29 -7.94 22.35
N ILE A 307 22.32 -7.59 21.46
CA ILE A 307 21.11 -6.85 21.83
C ILE A 307 19.81 -7.64 21.70
N SER A 308 19.87 -8.90 21.28
CA SER A 308 18.73 -9.72 20.88
C SER A 308 17.62 -9.88 21.92
N GLU A 309 17.96 -9.75 23.21
CA GLU A 309 17.01 -9.88 24.33
C GLU A 309 16.43 -8.54 24.81
N LEU A 310 16.84 -7.41 24.22
CA LEU A 310 16.40 -6.08 24.67
C LEU A 310 14.92 -5.80 24.41
N PRO A 311 14.40 -5.89 23.18
CA PRO A 311 12.96 -5.70 22.92
C PRO A 311 12.17 -6.95 23.28
N ASP A 312 10.86 -6.86 23.22
CA ASP A 312 9.95 -7.98 23.42
C ASP A 312 9.57 -8.69 22.12
N LEU A 313 9.82 -8.05 20.98
CA LEU A 313 9.58 -8.55 19.62
C LEU A 313 10.59 -7.93 18.65
N TRP A 314 11.11 -8.75 17.76
CA TRP A 314 11.87 -8.30 16.59
C TRP A 314 11.03 -8.36 15.32
N ASP A 315 11.00 -7.26 14.55
CA ASP A 315 10.42 -7.18 13.20
C ASP A 315 11.58 -6.95 12.20
N LEU A 316 11.95 -8.02 11.49
CA LEU A 316 13.11 -8.03 10.61
C LEU A 316 12.71 -7.78 9.16
N THR A 317 13.38 -6.84 8.52
CA THR A 317 13.14 -6.46 7.14
C THR A 317 14.41 -5.98 6.43
N LEU A 318 14.30 -5.47 5.22
CA LEU A 318 15.42 -4.85 4.50
C LEU A 318 15.52 -3.35 4.76
N CYS A 319 16.70 -2.79 4.50
CA CYS A 319 17.00 -1.40 4.85
C CYS A 319 16.42 -0.37 3.88
N SER A 320 15.91 -0.80 2.71
CA SER A 320 15.32 0.09 1.72
C SER A 320 13.87 -0.32 1.41
N TRP A 321 12.98 0.65 1.25
CA TRP A 321 11.55 0.39 1.05
C TRP A 321 11.24 -0.25 -0.31
N ASP A 322 11.93 0.15 -1.36
CA ASP A 322 11.80 -0.40 -2.71
C ASP A 322 12.18 -1.89 -2.75
N ILE A 323 13.24 -2.28 -2.05
CA ILE A 323 13.71 -3.67 -1.96
C ILE A 323 12.79 -4.49 -1.05
N ASP A 324 12.40 -3.97 0.10
CA ASP A 324 11.42 -4.61 1.01
C ASP A 324 10.09 -4.85 0.30
N SER A 325 9.60 -3.83 -0.39
CA SER A 325 8.34 -3.87 -1.14
C SER A 325 8.49 -4.37 -2.57
N SER A 326 9.56 -5.07 -2.91
CA SER A 326 9.81 -5.57 -4.26
C SER A 326 8.59 -6.25 -4.88
N THR A 327 8.31 -5.94 -6.15
CA THR A 327 7.16 -6.47 -6.89
C THR A 327 7.35 -7.92 -7.32
N SER A 328 6.27 -8.57 -7.73
CA SER A 328 6.34 -9.95 -8.25
C SER A 328 7.12 -10.07 -9.56
N ARG A 329 7.36 -8.96 -10.25
CA ARG A 329 8.22 -8.92 -11.45
C ARG A 329 9.67 -9.25 -11.11
N PHE A 330 10.14 -8.84 -9.94
CA PHE A 330 11.55 -8.93 -9.54
C PHE A 330 11.80 -9.87 -8.36
N SER A 331 10.78 -10.22 -7.57
CA SER A 331 10.93 -11.05 -6.38
C SER A 331 9.76 -11.99 -6.16
N GLU A 332 10.06 -13.23 -5.82
CA GLU A 332 9.06 -14.24 -5.48
C GLU A 332 8.56 -14.11 -4.03
N GLU A 333 7.53 -14.89 -3.68
CA GLU A 333 7.05 -15.04 -2.32
C GLU A 333 8.17 -15.59 -1.42
N GLY A 334 8.37 -14.98 -0.25
CA GLY A 334 9.40 -15.40 0.70
C GLY A 334 10.81 -14.88 0.38
N HIS A 335 11.00 -13.98 -0.58
CA HIS A 335 12.32 -13.50 -1.03
C HIS A 335 13.22 -12.97 0.09
N GLN A 336 12.66 -12.47 1.19
CA GLN A 336 13.43 -11.95 2.32
C GLN A 336 14.02 -13.05 3.23
N GLU A 337 13.58 -14.30 3.09
CA GLU A 337 14.05 -15.41 3.93
C GLU A 337 15.58 -15.53 3.97
N GLN A 338 16.25 -15.37 2.82
CA GLN A 338 17.70 -15.45 2.72
C GLN A 338 18.45 -14.44 3.58
N PHE A 339 17.83 -13.28 3.84
CA PHE A 339 18.43 -12.21 4.66
C PHE A 339 18.12 -12.38 6.14
N VAL A 340 16.93 -12.84 6.50
CA VAL A 340 16.47 -12.93 7.89
C VAL A 340 16.75 -14.29 8.56
N THR A 341 17.13 -15.31 7.78
CA THR A 341 17.50 -16.62 8.33
C THR A 341 18.73 -16.49 9.23
N GLY A 342 18.69 -17.13 10.40
CA GLY A 342 19.78 -17.11 11.39
C GLY A 342 19.53 -16.19 12.57
N PHE A 343 18.73 -15.16 12.43
CA PHE A 343 18.46 -14.21 13.52
C PHE A 343 17.63 -14.84 14.67
N LYS A 344 16.62 -15.64 14.32
CA LYS A 344 15.79 -16.31 15.34
C LYS A 344 16.59 -17.21 16.29
N GLN A 345 17.66 -17.81 15.82
CA GLN A 345 18.52 -18.69 16.64
C GLN A 345 19.32 -17.91 17.70
N LEU A 346 19.44 -16.59 17.58
CA LEU A 346 20.17 -15.73 18.49
C LEU A 346 19.30 -15.11 19.60
N THR A 347 17.99 -15.39 19.62
CA THR A 347 17.06 -14.75 20.57
C THR A 347 15.98 -15.70 21.07
N THR A 348 15.58 -15.50 22.34
CA THR A 348 14.38 -16.12 22.91
C THR A 348 13.10 -15.38 22.55
N LYS A 349 13.21 -14.13 22.10
CA LYS A 349 12.09 -13.27 21.73
C LYS A 349 11.44 -13.72 20.42
N PRO A 350 10.12 -13.55 20.27
CA PRO A 350 9.48 -13.80 18.99
C PRO A 350 10.03 -12.89 17.88
N VAL A 351 10.10 -13.48 16.69
CA VAL A 351 10.54 -12.80 15.47
C VAL A 351 9.40 -12.80 14.46
N VAL A 352 9.07 -11.61 13.94
CA VAL A 352 8.20 -11.43 12.80
C VAL A 352 9.03 -11.00 11.60
N GLY A 353 8.65 -11.45 10.42
CA GLY A 353 9.26 -11.03 9.16
C GLY A 353 8.25 -11.12 8.03
N VAL A 354 8.55 -10.45 6.94
CA VAL A 354 7.68 -10.34 5.78
C VAL A 354 8.25 -11.08 4.56
N GLY A 355 7.44 -11.35 3.57
CA GLY A 355 7.84 -12.02 2.33
C GLY A 355 6.69 -12.08 1.33
N ARG A 356 5.67 -11.23 1.48
CA ARG A 356 4.43 -11.26 0.69
C ARG A 356 3.73 -12.64 0.75
N PHE A 357 3.78 -13.32 1.87
CA PHE A 357 3.17 -14.63 2.07
C PHE A 357 1.67 -14.61 1.80
N THR A 358 1.22 -15.43 0.87
CA THR A 358 -0.20 -15.64 0.53
C THR A 358 -0.57 -17.13 0.64
N SER A 359 0.40 -18.03 0.53
CA SER A 359 0.26 -19.47 0.69
C SER A 359 0.32 -19.88 2.17
N PRO A 360 -0.71 -20.54 2.73
CA PRO A 360 -0.66 -21.08 4.09
C PRO A 360 0.46 -22.09 4.29
N ASP A 361 0.80 -22.88 3.27
CA ASP A 361 1.89 -23.86 3.33
C ASP A 361 3.26 -23.17 3.48
N ALA A 362 3.49 -22.07 2.74
CA ALA A 362 4.67 -21.26 2.90
C ALA A 362 4.78 -20.67 4.31
N MET A 363 3.67 -20.16 4.86
CA MET A 363 3.61 -19.62 6.23
C MET A 363 3.97 -20.68 7.27
N VAL A 364 3.37 -21.88 7.17
CA VAL A 364 3.67 -23.01 8.07
C VAL A 364 5.14 -23.44 7.96
N SER A 365 5.68 -23.44 6.74
CA SER A 365 7.09 -23.76 6.49
C SER A 365 8.03 -22.79 7.24
N GLN A 366 7.75 -21.48 7.23
CA GLN A 366 8.54 -20.49 7.97
C GLN A 366 8.58 -20.78 9.47
N ILE A 367 7.41 -21.07 10.06
CA ILE A 367 7.30 -21.35 11.50
C ILE A 367 7.99 -22.67 11.86
N ARG A 368 7.69 -23.76 11.12
CA ARG A 368 8.24 -25.09 11.45
C ARG A 368 9.75 -25.18 11.30
N ARG A 369 10.34 -24.44 10.37
CA ARG A 369 11.79 -24.36 10.20
C ARG A 369 12.47 -23.41 11.20
N GLY A 370 11.70 -22.71 12.01
CA GLY A 370 12.23 -21.77 13.00
C GLY A 370 12.89 -20.55 12.36
N VAL A 371 12.43 -20.12 11.18
CA VAL A 371 12.87 -18.87 10.57
C VAL A 371 12.15 -17.69 11.21
N LEU A 372 10.83 -17.81 11.39
CA LEU A 372 9.94 -16.83 12.01
C LEU A 372 9.07 -17.46 13.10
N ASP A 373 8.57 -16.68 14.04
CA ASP A 373 7.52 -17.05 15.01
C ASP A 373 6.15 -16.50 14.61
N LEU A 374 6.14 -15.39 13.87
CA LEU A 374 4.94 -14.68 13.42
C LEU A 374 5.06 -14.36 11.94
N ILE A 375 3.96 -14.48 11.21
CA ILE A 375 3.88 -14.20 9.78
C ILE A 375 3.49 -12.75 9.58
N GLY A 376 4.44 -11.94 9.18
CA GLY A 376 4.27 -10.52 8.88
C GLY A 376 3.62 -10.30 7.51
N ALA A 377 2.64 -9.40 7.45
CA ALA A 377 1.98 -9.07 6.19
C ALA A 377 1.54 -7.60 6.13
N ALA A 378 2.04 -6.87 5.13
CA ALA A 378 1.45 -5.62 4.66
C ALA A 378 0.51 -5.94 3.47
N ARG A 379 1.08 -6.16 2.29
CA ARG A 379 0.34 -6.35 1.02
C ARG A 379 -0.63 -7.53 1.01
N PRO A 380 -0.35 -8.72 1.58
CA PRO A 380 -1.35 -9.78 1.68
C PRO A 380 -2.57 -9.39 2.51
N SER A 381 -2.42 -8.63 3.60
CA SER A 381 -3.53 -8.13 4.42
C SER A 381 -4.35 -7.02 3.73
N ILE A 382 -3.79 -6.39 2.69
CA ILE A 382 -4.47 -5.43 1.83
C ILE A 382 -5.29 -6.16 0.75
N ALA A 383 -4.68 -7.17 0.13
CA ALA A 383 -5.34 -7.98 -0.89
C ALA A 383 -6.48 -8.81 -0.30
N ASP A 384 -6.25 -9.41 0.85
CA ASP A 384 -7.27 -10.15 1.59
C ASP A 384 -7.23 -9.88 3.10
N PRO A 385 -8.02 -8.93 3.59
CA PRO A 385 -8.15 -8.68 5.03
C PRO A 385 -8.63 -9.91 5.82
N PHE A 386 -9.32 -10.85 5.17
CA PHE A 386 -9.89 -12.05 5.78
C PHE A 386 -9.06 -13.32 5.57
N LEU A 387 -7.83 -13.20 5.11
CA LEU A 387 -6.93 -14.34 4.87
C LEU A 387 -6.83 -15.28 6.10
N PRO A 388 -6.58 -14.81 7.35
CA PRO A 388 -6.51 -15.70 8.51
C PRO A 388 -7.83 -16.45 8.74
N LYS A 389 -8.95 -15.76 8.64
CA LYS A 389 -10.27 -16.35 8.85
C LYS A 389 -10.61 -17.40 7.79
N LYS A 390 -10.25 -17.16 6.53
CA LYS A 390 -10.44 -18.10 5.44
C LYS A 390 -9.63 -19.38 5.63
N ILE A 391 -8.39 -19.26 6.12
CA ILE A 391 -7.57 -20.43 6.48
C ILE A 391 -8.22 -21.21 7.63
N ALA A 392 -8.71 -20.52 8.66
CA ALA A 392 -9.38 -21.16 9.79
C ALA A 392 -10.67 -21.89 9.39
N GLU A 393 -11.37 -21.38 8.40
CA GLU A 393 -12.64 -21.90 7.88
C GLU A 393 -12.46 -22.91 6.73
N ASP A 394 -11.23 -23.30 6.40
CA ASP A 394 -10.86 -24.19 5.29
C ASP A 394 -11.38 -23.69 3.91
N ARG A 395 -11.38 -22.37 3.72
CA ARG A 395 -11.81 -21.68 2.48
C ARG A 395 -10.59 -21.13 1.73
N LEU A 396 -9.62 -22.00 1.44
CA LEU A 396 -8.36 -21.60 0.82
C LEU A 396 -8.55 -21.02 -0.59
N GLU A 397 -9.50 -21.59 -1.35
CA GLU A 397 -9.85 -21.15 -2.70
C GLU A 397 -10.50 -19.75 -2.73
N ASP A 398 -10.96 -19.25 -1.57
CA ASP A 398 -11.55 -17.92 -1.44
C ASP A 398 -10.50 -16.83 -1.16
N ILE A 399 -9.24 -17.19 -0.98
CA ILE A 399 -8.17 -16.24 -0.68
C ILE A 399 -7.85 -15.39 -1.92
N ARG A 400 -7.91 -14.06 -1.75
CA ARG A 400 -7.44 -13.11 -2.76
C ARG A 400 -5.93 -12.94 -2.64
N GLU A 401 -5.17 -13.75 -3.35
CA GLU A 401 -3.72 -13.69 -3.27
C GLU A 401 -3.18 -12.35 -3.80
N CYS A 402 -2.21 -11.79 -3.08
CA CYS A 402 -1.50 -10.59 -3.54
C CYS A 402 -0.72 -10.90 -4.82
N ILE A 403 -0.89 -10.07 -5.85
CA ILE A 403 -0.18 -10.21 -7.13
C ILE A 403 1.16 -9.44 -7.17
N GLY A 404 1.54 -8.77 -6.10
CA GLY A 404 2.80 -8.04 -6.01
C GLY A 404 2.97 -6.88 -7.02
N CYS A 405 1.89 -6.17 -7.36
CA CYS A 405 1.90 -5.07 -8.34
C CYS A 405 2.17 -3.68 -7.73
N ASN A 406 2.28 -3.56 -6.43
CA ASN A 406 2.51 -2.32 -5.67
C ASN A 406 1.52 -1.15 -5.94
N ILE A 407 0.35 -1.41 -6.52
CA ILE A 407 -0.66 -0.35 -6.69
C ILE A 407 -1.13 0.21 -5.32
N CYS A 408 -1.03 -0.56 -4.25
CA CYS A 408 -1.31 -0.10 -2.89
C CYS A 408 -0.25 0.89 -2.38
N VAL A 409 1.01 0.70 -2.71
CA VAL A 409 2.12 1.61 -2.40
C VAL A 409 1.93 2.94 -3.11
N SER A 410 1.44 2.93 -4.37
CA SER A 410 1.20 4.16 -5.12
C SER A 410 0.18 5.09 -4.45
N GLY A 411 -0.69 4.59 -3.58
CA GLY A 411 -1.60 5.43 -2.80
C GLY A 411 -0.84 6.40 -1.91
N ASP A 412 0.12 5.89 -1.15
CA ASP A 412 0.98 6.71 -0.29
C ASP A 412 1.81 7.70 -1.12
N MET A 413 2.52 7.20 -2.14
CA MET A 413 3.37 8.00 -3.02
C MET A 413 2.62 9.09 -3.80
N THR A 414 1.31 8.99 -3.96
CA THR A 414 0.44 9.99 -4.60
C THR A 414 -0.46 10.74 -3.62
N MET A 415 -0.25 10.56 -2.31
CA MET A 415 -1.04 11.18 -1.24
C MET A 415 -2.56 10.94 -1.41
N SER A 416 -2.93 9.76 -1.84
CA SER A 416 -4.32 9.34 -2.07
C SER A 416 -4.64 8.08 -1.26
N PRO A 417 -5.90 7.86 -0.89
CA PRO A 417 -6.28 6.66 -0.14
C PRO A 417 -5.82 5.38 -0.84
N ILE A 418 -5.33 4.45 -0.05
CA ILE A 418 -4.86 3.14 -0.50
C ILE A 418 -5.91 2.42 -1.36
N ARG A 419 -5.44 1.68 -2.36
CA ARG A 419 -6.24 0.84 -3.26
C ARG A 419 -5.54 -0.47 -3.54
N CYS A 420 -6.25 -1.44 -4.07
CA CYS A 420 -5.69 -2.75 -4.42
C CYS A 420 -6.26 -3.26 -5.73
N THR A 421 -5.41 -3.90 -6.55
CA THR A 421 -5.83 -4.53 -7.80
C THR A 421 -6.74 -5.73 -7.57
N GLN A 422 -6.49 -6.51 -6.52
CA GLN A 422 -7.29 -7.69 -6.18
C GLN A 422 -8.54 -7.35 -5.35
N ASN A 423 -8.44 -6.39 -4.44
CA ASN A 423 -9.49 -6.04 -3.50
C ASN A 423 -10.05 -4.64 -3.81
N PRO A 424 -11.17 -4.55 -4.54
CA PRO A 424 -11.77 -3.26 -4.93
C PRO A 424 -12.40 -2.49 -3.76
N THR A 425 -12.55 -3.11 -2.58
CA THR A 425 -13.10 -2.45 -1.39
C THR A 425 -12.02 -1.78 -0.54
N MET A 426 -10.73 -2.05 -0.83
CA MET A 426 -9.63 -1.46 -0.05
C MET A 426 -9.60 0.06 -0.18
N GLY A 427 -9.66 0.76 0.96
CA GLY A 427 -9.78 2.21 1.04
C GLY A 427 -11.22 2.75 0.90
N GLU A 428 -12.20 1.89 0.63
CA GLU A 428 -13.60 2.24 0.49
C GLU A 428 -14.47 1.75 1.66
N GLU A 429 -13.88 1.10 2.67
CA GLU A 429 -14.58 0.50 3.80
C GLU A 429 -15.43 1.54 4.56
N TRP A 430 -14.91 2.74 4.78
CA TRP A 430 -15.64 3.86 5.35
C TRP A 430 -16.29 4.73 4.28
N ARG A 431 -15.51 5.12 3.25
CA ARG A 431 -15.94 6.08 2.22
C ARG A 431 -17.20 5.66 1.48
N LYS A 432 -17.31 4.37 1.16
CA LYS A 432 -18.45 3.75 0.46
C LYS A 432 -19.20 2.74 1.33
N ARG A 433 -18.74 2.49 2.57
CA ARG A 433 -19.27 1.44 3.46
C ARG A 433 -19.19 0.05 2.82
N TRP A 434 -18.17 -0.19 1.98
CA TRP A 434 -17.99 -1.46 1.29
C TRP A 434 -17.20 -2.43 2.15
N HIS A 435 -17.86 -3.51 2.58
CA HIS A 435 -17.21 -4.59 3.28
C HIS A 435 -16.67 -5.63 2.28
N PRO A 436 -15.42 -6.14 2.45
CA PRO A 436 -14.82 -7.07 1.49
C PRO A 436 -15.54 -8.41 1.36
N GLU A 437 -16.15 -8.90 2.46
CA GLU A 437 -16.83 -10.20 2.50
C GLU A 437 -18.35 -10.10 2.53
N LYS A 438 -18.94 -8.93 2.76
CA LYS A 438 -20.40 -8.73 2.78
C LYS A 438 -20.79 -7.81 1.63
N ILE A 439 -21.77 -8.24 0.87
CA ILE A 439 -22.35 -7.47 -0.21
C ILE A 439 -23.86 -7.46 -0.02
N GLN A 440 -24.53 -6.35 -0.34
CA GLN A 440 -25.98 -6.24 -0.26
C GLN A 440 -26.66 -7.22 -1.25
N ASP A 441 -27.86 -7.66 -0.92
CA ASP A 441 -28.67 -8.49 -1.82
C ASP A 441 -29.06 -7.73 -3.09
N LYS A 442 -29.56 -8.44 -4.11
CA LYS A 442 -30.07 -7.83 -5.34
C LYS A 442 -31.23 -6.87 -5.06
N GLY A 443 -31.39 -5.89 -5.94
CA GLY A 443 -32.54 -4.98 -5.94
C GLY A 443 -33.75 -5.59 -6.66
N GLN A 444 -34.43 -4.76 -7.46
CA GLN A 444 -35.66 -5.15 -8.13
C GLN A 444 -35.44 -5.86 -9.46
N SER A 445 -34.28 -5.70 -10.09
CA SER A 445 -33.97 -6.33 -11.37
C SER A 445 -33.56 -7.79 -11.18
N GLU A 446 -33.75 -8.61 -12.21
CA GLU A 446 -33.52 -10.05 -12.15
C GLU A 446 -32.27 -10.47 -12.92
N SER A 447 -32.05 -9.92 -14.12
CA SER A 447 -31.06 -10.44 -15.06
C SER A 447 -30.07 -9.39 -15.56
N VAL A 448 -28.81 -9.81 -15.74
CA VAL A 448 -27.73 -8.98 -16.27
C VAL A 448 -26.93 -9.78 -17.31
N LEU A 449 -26.81 -9.25 -18.52
CA LEU A 449 -25.88 -9.75 -19.54
C LEU A 449 -24.61 -8.91 -19.51
N ILE A 450 -23.45 -9.55 -19.31
CA ILE A 450 -22.14 -8.93 -19.36
C ILE A 450 -21.44 -9.39 -20.63
N VAL A 451 -21.02 -8.43 -21.46
CA VAL A 451 -20.27 -8.70 -22.70
C VAL A 451 -18.80 -8.37 -22.50
N GLY A 452 -17.96 -9.39 -22.45
CA GLY A 452 -16.53 -9.31 -22.25
C GLY A 452 -16.07 -9.84 -20.88
N GLY A 453 -15.23 -10.87 -20.91
CA GLY A 453 -14.69 -11.62 -19.76
C GLY A 453 -13.31 -11.15 -19.27
N GLY A 454 -12.98 -9.85 -19.44
CA GLY A 454 -11.78 -9.22 -18.88
C GLY A 454 -11.93 -8.92 -17.37
N PRO A 455 -10.93 -8.25 -16.73
CA PRO A 455 -10.96 -7.98 -15.29
C PRO A 455 -12.22 -7.27 -14.80
N ALA A 456 -12.74 -6.31 -15.57
CA ALA A 456 -13.97 -5.58 -15.24
C ALA A 456 -15.20 -6.49 -15.29
N GLY A 457 -15.37 -7.24 -16.39
CA GLY A 457 -16.51 -8.15 -16.55
C GLY A 457 -16.50 -9.30 -15.54
N LEU A 458 -15.33 -9.88 -15.27
CA LEU A 458 -15.17 -10.94 -14.26
C LEU A 458 -15.52 -10.44 -12.84
N GLU A 459 -15.06 -9.24 -12.45
CA GLU A 459 -15.40 -8.68 -11.14
C GLU A 459 -16.89 -8.31 -11.06
N CYS A 460 -17.45 -7.76 -12.15
CA CYS A 460 -18.87 -7.44 -12.24
C CYS A 460 -19.72 -8.72 -12.07
N ALA A 461 -19.41 -9.78 -12.84
CA ALA A 461 -20.12 -11.06 -12.76
C ALA A 461 -20.05 -11.68 -11.36
N ARG A 462 -18.84 -11.70 -10.75
CA ARG A 462 -18.63 -12.20 -9.39
C ARG A 462 -19.47 -11.43 -8.37
N ALA A 463 -19.45 -10.11 -8.44
CA ALA A 463 -20.12 -9.27 -7.45
C ALA A 463 -21.65 -9.30 -7.61
N LEU A 464 -22.16 -9.26 -8.84
CA LEU A 464 -23.61 -9.40 -9.13
C LEU A 464 -24.12 -10.80 -8.75
N GLY A 465 -23.35 -11.86 -9.09
CA GLY A 465 -23.70 -13.22 -8.69
C GLY A 465 -23.81 -13.37 -7.18
N ARG A 466 -22.90 -12.78 -6.42
CA ARG A 466 -22.96 -12.73 -4.94
C ARG A 466 -24.15 -11.92 -4.41
N ARG A 467 -24.64 -10.94 -5.15
CA ARG A 467 -25.87 -10.20 -4.83
C ARG A 467 -27.14 -11.01 -5.12
N GLY A 468 -27.04 -12.08 -5.92
CA GLY A 468 -28.18 -12.95 -6.27
C GLY A 468 -28.86 -12.64 -7.61
N TYR A 469 -28.26 -11.79 -8.46
CA TYR A 469 -28.74 -11.60 -9.83
C TYR A 469 -28.47 -12.83 -10.67
N GLN A 470 -29.35 -13.08 -11.69
CA GLN A 470 -29.05 -14.02 -12.77
C GLN A 470 -28.09 -13.34 -13.74
N VAL A 471 -26.88 -13.86 -13.85
CA VAL A 471 -25.79 -13.23 -14.61
C VAL A 471 -25.39 -14.14 -15.76
N THR A 472 -25.38 -13.58 -16.96
CA THR A 472 -24.77 -14.20 -18.13
C THR A 472 -23.52 -13.43 -18.53
N LEU A 473 -22.39 -14.12 -18.58
CA LEU A 473 -21.11 -13.56 -19.01
C LEU A 473 -20.72 -14.14 -20.37
N ALA A 474 -20.77 -13.34 -21.42
CA ALA A 474 -20.34 -13.71 -22.76
C ALA A 474 -18.96 -13.21 -23.09
N GLU A 475 -18.08 -14.07 -23.64
CA GLU A 475 -16.72 -13.75 -24.06
C GLU A 475 -16.47 -14.30 -25.46
N LYS A 476 -15.97 -13.47 -26.36
CA LYS A 476 -15.63 -13.84 -27.74
C LYS A 476 -14.49 -14.84 -27.87
N ASN A 477 -13.54 -14.80 -26.94
CA ASN A 477 -12.41 -15.70 -26.93
C ASN A 477 -12.77 -17.05 -26.25
N LYS A 478 -11.90 -18.04 -26.44
CA LYS A 478 -12.05 -19.36 -25.81
C LYS A 478 -11.62 -19.38 -24.33
N GLU A 479 -11.05 -18.30 -23.83
CA GLU A 479 -10.56 -18.15 -22.46
C GLU A 479 -10.98 -16.81 -21.87
N LEU A 480 -11.36 -16.82 -20.60
CA LEU A 480 -11.61 -15.62 -19.80
C LEU A 480 -10.30 -14.98 -19.32
N GLY A 481 -10.33 -13.69 -19.02
CA GLY A 481 -9.21 -12.93 -18.46
C GLY A 481 -8.82 -11.72 -19.31
N GLY A 482 -9.20 -11.68 -20.58
CA GLY A 482 -8.89 -10.56 -21.48
C GLY A 482 -7.41 -10.20 -21.48
N ARG A 483 -7.10 -8.91 -21.43
CA ARG A 483 -5.73 -8.40 -21.50
C ARG A 483 -4.84 -8.89 -20.34
N VAL A 484 -5.36 -9.04 -19.12
CA VAL A 484 -4.54 -9.49 -17.99
C VAL A 484 -3.98 -10.89 -18.18
N LEU A 485 -4.72 -11.75 -18.87
CA LEU A 485 -4.24 -13.09 -19.23
C LEU A 485 -3.07 -13.02 -20.23
N GLN A 486 -3.14 -12.11 -21.20
CA GLN A 486 -2.08 -11.90 -22.19
C GLN A 486 -0.83 -11.30 -21.55
N GLU A 487 -1.00 -10.27 -20.73
CA GLU A 487 0.09 -9.63 -20.01
C GLU A 487 0.79 -10.57 -19.02
N SER A 488 0.06 -11.48 -18.37
CA SER A 488 0.65 -12.45 -17.44
C SER A 488 1.62 -13.43 -18.10
N ARG A 489 1.61 -13.56 -19.43
CA ARG A 489 2.57 -14.36 -20.21
C ARG A 489 3.87 -13.62 -20.52
N LEU A 490 3.91 -12.32 -20.26
CA LEU A 490 5.11 -11.48 -20.44
C LEU A 490 6.10 -11.68 -19.29
N PRO A 491 7.40 -11.31 -19.50
CA PRO A 491 8.43 -11.45 -18.48
C PRO A 491 8.06 -10.87 -17.12
N GLY A 492 8.17 -11.67 -16.08
CA GLY A 492 7.97 -11.28 -14.67
C GLY A 492 6.52 -11.04 -14.24
N LEU A 493 5.51 -11.16 -15.13
CA LEU A 493 4.12 -10.85 -14.82
C LEU A 493 3.24 -12.07 -14.52
N ALA A 494 3.81 -13.29 -14.40
CA ALA A 494 3.03 -14.53 -14.23
C ALA A 494 2.04 -14.48 -13.05
N ALA A 495 2.41 -13.88 -11.92
CA ALA A 495 1.54 -13.74 -10.75
C ALA A 495 0.26 -12.91 -11.01
N TRP A 496 0.21 -12.15 -12.10
CA TRP A 496 -0.95 -11.31 -12.44
C TRP A 496 -2.12 -12.11 -12.99
N SER A 497 -1.88 -13.37 -13.44
CA SER A 497 -2.98 -14.30 -13.77
C SER A 497 -3.96 -14.50 -12.62
N ARG A 498 -3.50 -14.35 -11.37
CA ARG A 498 -4.33 -14.44 -10.15
C ARG A 498 -5.51 -13.46 -10.13
N VAL A 499 -5.44 -12.36 -10.90
CA VAL A 499 -6.58 -11.43 -11.06
C VAL A 499 -7.76 -12.13 -11.72
N ARG A 500 -7.48 -12.94 -12.76
CA ARG A 500 -8.46 -13.80 -13.41
C ARG A 500 -8.83 -15.00 -12.54
N ASP A 501 -7.81 -15.71 -12.05
CA ASP A 501 -7.96 -17.04 -11.45
C ASP A 501 -8.85 -17.01 -10.20
N TYR A 502 -8.65 -16.02 -9.33
CA TYR A 502 -9.51 -15.79 -8.17
C TYR A 502 -10.98 -15.60 -8.58
N ARG A 503 -11.24 -14.69 -9.53
CA ARG A 503 -12.61 -14.36 -9.97
C ARG A 503 -13.29 -15.51 -10.66
N LEU A 504 -12.57 -16.22 -11.50
CA LEU A 504 -13.05 -17.40 -12.20
C LEU A 504 -13.36 -18.54 -11.21
N GLY A 505 -12.51 -18.76 -10.22
CA GLY A 505 -12.76 -19.72 -9.14
C GLY A 505 -14.06 -19.42 -8.39
N GLN A 506 -14.27 -18.14 -8.04
CA GLN A 506 -15.50 -17.70 -7.36
C GLN A 506 -16.76 -17.86 -8.24
N ILE A 507 -16.69 -17.46 -9.50
CA ILE A 507 -17.82 -17.55 -10.45
C ILE A 507 -18.25 -19.01 -10.65
N ARG A 508 -17.31 -19.93 -10.78
CA ARG A 508 -17.60 -21.36 -10.98
C ARG A 508 -18.36 -22.01 -9.83
N GLN A 509 -18.33 -21.43 -8.65
CA GLN A 509 -19.07 -21.92 -7.48
C GLN A 509 -20.52 -21.38 -7.43
N MET A 510 -20.88 -20.43 -8.31
CA MET A 510 -22.19 -19.77 -8.32
C MET A 510 -23.11 -20.40 -9.35
N GLN A 511 -24.29 -20.87 -8.91
CA GLN A 511 -25.31 -21.47 -9.80
C GLN A 511 -26.07 -20.43 -10.63
N ASN A 512 -26.06 -19.18 -10.22
CA ASN A 512 -26.74 -18.04 -10.86
C ASN A 512 -25.84 -17.24 -11.79
N VAL A 513 -24.63 -17.75 -12.13
CA VAL A 513 -23.70 -17.12 -13.07
C VAL A 513 -23.34 -18.12 -14.16
N GLU A 514 -23.78 -17.84 -15.37
CA GLU A 514 -23.47 -18.65 -16.56
C GLU A 514 -22.41 -17.98 -17.42
N THR A 515 -21.51 -18.77 -18.02
CA THR A 515 -20.42 -18.23 -18.86
C THR A 515 -20.45 -18.88 -20.25
N TYR A 516 -20.46 -18.04 -21.28
CA TYR A 516 -20.46 -18.45 -22.69
C TYR A 516 -19.14 -18.00 -23.35
N LEU A 517 -18.35 -18.96 -23.79
CA LEU A 517 -17.06 -18.72 -24.46
C LEU A 517 -17.19 -18.89 -25.97
N GLY A 518 -16.36 -18.18 -26.75
CA GLY A 518 -16.40 -18.18 -28.19
C GLY A 518 -17.68 -17.49 -28.73
N SER A 519 -18.27 -16.59 -27.93
CA SER A 519 -19.53 -15.89 -28.23
C SER A 519 -19.21 -14.43 -28.57
N ASP A 520 -19.12 -14.13 -29.85
CA ASP A 520 -18.98 -12.76 -30.35
C ASP A 520 -20.39 -12.16 -30.49
N VAL A 521 -20.83 -11.49 -29.43
CA VAL A 521 -22.20 -11.03 -29.23
C VAL A 521 -22.51 -9.84 -30.13
N THR A 522 -23.59 -9.91 -30.88
CA THR A 522 -24.13 -8.85 -31.75
C THR A 522 -25.30 -8.12 -31.11
N VAL A 523 -25.78 -7.05 -31.73
CA VAL A 523 -26.99 -6.31 -31.32
C VAL A 523 -28.21 -7.24 -31.33
N ASP A 524 -28.35 -8.03 -32.39
CA ASP A 524 -29.51 -8.95 -32.55
C ASP A 524 -29.50 -10.00 -31.43
N ASP A 525 -28.33 -10.56 -31.08
CA ASP A 525 -28.22 -11.51 -29.98
C ASP A 525 -28.65 -10.88 -28.64
N ILE A 526 -28.29 -9.61 -28.40
CA ILE A 526 -28.65 -8.88 -27.17
C ILE A 526 -30.17 -8.64 -27.09
N LEU A 527 -30.78 -8.21 -28.19
CA LEU A 527 -32.22 -7.97 -28.26
C LEU A 527 -33.02 -9.27 -28.11
N GLU A 528 -32.55 -10.37 -28.70
CA GLU A 528 -33.18 -11.68 -28.60
C GLU A 528 -33.03 -12.27 -27.18
N PHE A 529 -31.88 -12.06 -26.54
CA PHE A 529 -31.60 -12.59 -25.21
C PHE A 529 -32.44 -11.93 -24.11
N GLY A 530 -32.74 -10.64 -24.25
CA GLY A 530 -33.72 -9.93 -23.42
C GLY A 530 -33.35 -9.78 -21.94
N SER A 531 -32.07 -9.62 -21.57
CA SER A 531 -31.69 -9.28 -20.23
C SER A 531 -32.07 -7.84 -19.86
N GLU A 532 -32.47 -7.61 -18.61
CA GLU A 532 -32.87 -6.28 -18.12
C GLU A 532 -31.74 -5.24 -18.17
N HIS A 533 -30.51 -5.67 -17.91
CA HIS A 533 -29.33 -4.79 -17.92
C HIS A 533 -28.23 -5.39 -18.79
N ILE A 534 -27.67 -4.57 -19.66
CA ILE A 534 -26.55 -4.92 -20.53
C ILE A 534 -25.31 -4.19 -20.06
N VAL A 535 -24.25 -4.94 -19.75
CA VAL A 535 -22.96 -4.40 -19.26
C VAL A 535 -21.88 -4.66 -20.31
N LEU A 536 -21.37 -3.61 -20.91
CA LEU A 536 -20.34 -3.70 -21.93
C LEU A 536 -18.96 -3.57 -21.29
N ALA A 537 -18.26 -4.70 -21.14
CA ALA A 537 -16.90 -4.83 -20.62
C ALA A 537 -15.92 -5.23 -21.74
N THR A 538 -16.16 -4.74 -22.96
CA THR A 538 -15.50 -5.10 -24.22
C THR A 538 -14.03 -4.67 -24.31
N GLY A 539 -13.55 -3.92 -23.32
CA GLY A 539 -12.14 -3.54 -23.20
C GLY A 539 -11.74 -2.42 -24.16
N SER A 540 -10.46 -2.41 -24.54
CA SER A 540 -9.86 -1.38 -25.39
C SER A 540 -8.84 -2.01 -26.34
N THR A 541 -8.48 -1.27 -27.40
CA THR A 541 -7.48 -1.65 -28.40
C THR A 541 -6.37 -0.60 -28.43
N TRP A 542 -5.11 -1.03 -28.56
CA TRP A 542 -3.98 -0.11 -28.69
C TRP A 542 -3.98 0.61 -30.03
N ARG A 543 -3.73 1.91 -29.99
CA ARG A 543 -3.76 2.76 -31.18
C ARG A 543 -2.53 2.50 -32.05
N ARG A 544 -2.76 2.43 -33.36
CA ARG A 544 -1.72 2.27 -34.38
C ARG A 544 -1.31 3.59 -35.03
N ASP A 545 -2.05 4.65 -34.75
CA ASP A 545 -1.89 5.97 -35.35
C ASP A 545 -0.99 6.91 -34.55
N GLY A 546 -0.27 6.43 -33.55
CA GLY A 546 0.70 7.19 -32.77
C GLY A 546 0.15 8.29 -31.88
N VAL A 547 -1.18 8.41 -31.73
CA VAL A 547 -1.78 9.32 -30.73
C VAL A 547 -1.33 8.88 -29.34
N SER A 548 -0.85 9.85 -28.55
CA SER A 548 -0.22 9.62 -27.27
C SER A 548 -0.39 10.83 -26.34
N ARG A 549 0.18 10.80 -25.16
CA ARG A 549 0.20 11.97 -24.25
C ARG A 549 0.98 13.14 -24.84
N HIS A 550 2.05 12.85 -25.59
CA HIS A 550 2.87 13.85 -26.25
C HIS A 550 2.29 14.31 -27.61
N HIS A 551 1.64 13.40 -28.34
CA HIS A 551 1.01 13.68 -29.63
C HIS A 551 -0.51 13.46 -29.57
N LEU A 552 -1.28 14.53 -29.46
CA LEU A 552 -2.75 14.45 -29.38
C LEU A 552 -3.43 14.27 -30.75
N ALA A 553 -2.66 14.34 -31.85
CA ALA A 553 -3.15 14.11 -33.23
C ALA A 553 -2.46 12.88 -33.82
N PRO A 554 -3.12 12.19 -34.78
CA PRO A 554 -2.56 11.04 -35.47
C PRO A 554 -1.19 11.32 -36.11
N GLN A 555 -0.27 10.39 -35.93
CA GLN A 555 1.07 10.36 -36.52
C GLN A 555 1.12 9.22 -37.54
N ILE A 556 1.22 9.54 -38.82
CA ILE A 556 1.14 8.53 -39.90
C ILE A 556 2.53 7.94 -40.13
N PHE A 557 2.67 6.65 -39.91
CA PHE A 557 3.88 5.86 -40.21
C PHE A 557 3.56 4.79 -41.25
N PRO A 558 4.58 4.19 -41.92
CA PRO A 558 4.36 3.04 -42.80
C PRO A 558 3.75 1.87 -42.02
N GLU A 559 2.63 1.36 -42.48
CA GLU A 559 1.85 0.32 -41.77
C GLU A 559 2.66 -0.97 -41.52
N ASN A 560 3.57 -1.31 -42.42
CA ASN A 560 4.43 -2.48 -42.30
C ASN A 560 5.47 -2.39 -41.17
N LEU A 561 5.75 -1.18 -40.66
CA LEU A 561 6.67 -0.96 -39.52
C LEU A 561 5.93 -1.00 -38.20
N ILE A 562 4.61 -0.77 -38.19
CA ILE A 562 3.87 -0.56 -36.94
C ILE A 562 3.51 -1.88 -36.27
N PHE A 563 3.89 -1.96 -35.01
CA PHE A 563 3.43 -2.95 -34.03
C PHE A 563 2.78 -2.23 -32.85
N THR A 564 1.85 -2.91 -32.22
CA THR A 564 1.25 -2.50 -30.96
C THR A 564 1.37 -3.64 -29.93
N PRO A 565 1.10 -3.41 -28.65
CA PRO A 565 1.01 -4.50 -27.70
C PRO A 565 0.03 -5.61 -28.11
N ASP A 566 -1.10 -5.26 -28.77
CA ASP A 566 -2.08 -6.24 -29.25
C ASP A 566 -1.47 -7.19 -30.31
N ASP A 567 -0.61 -6.70 -31.18
CA ASP A 567 0.08 -7.52 -32.16
C ASP A 567 1.00 -8.57 -31.49
N ILE A 568 1.74 -8.13 -30.45
CA ILE A 568 2.64 -8.99 -29.68
C ILE A 568 1.83 -10.03 -28.89
N PHE A 569 0.71 -9.63 -28.30
CA PHE A 569 -0.22 -10.55 -27.64
C PHE A 569 -0.82 -11.58 -28.59
N ALA A 570 -1.05 -11.21 -29.83
CA ALA A 570 -1.48 -12.13 -30.90
C ALA A 570 -0.35 -13.02 -31.44
N GLY A 571 0.87 -12.93 -30.89
CA GLY A 571 2.02 -13.73 -31.29
C GLY A 571 2.82 -13.17 -32.47
N ARG A 572 2.50 -11.97 -32.95
CA ARG A 572 3.30 -11.26 -33.96
C ARG A 572 4.48 -10.55 -33.28
N ILE A 573 5.61 -11.24 -33.19
CA ILE A 573 6.80 -10.68 -32.56
C ILE A 573 7.66 -10.00 -33.61
N PRO A 574 8.08 -8.72 -33.44
CA PRO A 574 8.98 -8.05 -34.37
C PRO A 574 10.37 -8.70 -34.37
N SER A 575 11.14 -8.46 -35.42
CA SER A 575 12.52 -8.93 -35.56
C SER A 575 13.46 -7.82 -35.98
N GLY A 576 14.77 -8.05 -35.86
CA GLY A 576 15.80 -7.09 -36.24
C GLY A 576 15.93 -5.92 -35.25
N LYS A 577 16.04 -4.71 -35.78
CA LYS A 577 16.14 -3.46 -34.98
C LYS A 577 14.74 -2.96 -34.61
N VAL A 578 14.43 -2.94 -33.34
CA VAL A 578 13.11 -2.57 -32.83
C VAL A 578 13.17 -1.31 -32.00
N VAL A 579 12.35 -0.33 -32.34
CA VAL A 579 12.10 0.83 -31.50
C VAL A 579 10.82 0.60 -30.73
N VAL A 580 10.88 0.64 -29.40
CA VAL A 580 9.71 0.68 -28.52
C VAL A 580 9.49 2.12 -28.10
N TYR A 581 8.41 2.73 -28.57
CA TYR A 581 8.01 4.08 -28.18
C TYR A 581 7.01 4.01 -27.05
N ASP A 582 7.46 4.35 -25.84
CA ASP A 582 6.67 4.29 -24.60
C ASP A 582 6.23 5.71 -24.18
N ASP A 583 4.96 6.02 -24.38
CA ASP A 583 4.26 7.20 -23.87
C ASP A 583 3.05 6.81 -22.97
N ASP A 584 2.95 5.54 -22.56
CA ASP A 584 2.05 5.06 -21.48
C ASP A 584 2.66 5.32 -20.10
N HIS A 585 3.98 5.28 -20.03
CA HIS A 585 4.79 5.61 -18.84
C HIS A 585 4.63 4.65 -17.65
N PHE A 586 3.93 3.52 -17.81
CA PHE A 586 3.80 2.51 -16.78
C PHE A 586 4.72 1.31 -17.09
N TYR A 587 4.40 0.10 -16.62
CA TYR A 587 5.29 -1.06 -16.76
C TYR A 587 5.43 -1.62 -18.18
N LEU A 588 4.40 -1.43 -19.05
CA LEU A 588 4.24 -2.24 -20.26
C LEU A 588 5.31 -1.96 -21.31
N GLY A 589 5.70 -0.71 -21.51
CA GLY A 589 6.76 -0.35 -22.45
C GLY A 589 8.09 -1.06 -22.13
N GLY A 590 8.51 -1.02 -20.87
CA GLY A 590 9.70 -1.73 -20.41
C GLY A 590 9.61 -3.25 -20.53
N VAL A 591 8.45 -3.84 -20.19
CA VAL A 591 8.23 -5.30 -20.30
C VAL A 591 8.26 -5.77 -21.77
N LEU A 592 7.67 -4.99 -22.69
CA LEU A 592 7.69 -5.32 -24.11
C LEU A 592 9.10 -5.16 -24.72
N ALA A 593 9.86 -4.16 -24.30
CA ALA A 593 11.26 -4.00 -24.69
C ALA A 593 12.08 -5.22 -24.25
N GLU A 594 11.90 -5.69 -23.02
CA GLU A 594 12.50 -6.92 -22.52
C GLU A 594 12.05 -8.14 -23.33
N HIS A 595 10.75 -8.25 -23.63
CA HIS A 595 10.20 -9.36 -24.41
C HIS A 595 10.81 -9.42 -25.82
N CYS A 596 10.88 -8.30 -26.53
CA CYS A 596 11.53 -8.20 -27.84
C CYS A 596 13.00 -8.59 -27.75
N ARG A 597 13.72 -8.11 -26.71
CA ARG A 597 15.13 -8.44 -26.50
C ARG A 597 15.35 -9.95 -26.27
N LYS A 598 14.49 -10.59 -25.47
CA LYS A 598 14.52 -12.04 -25.25
C LYS A 598 14.28 -12.86 -26.53
N ASN A 599 13.55 -12.29 -27.49
CA ASN A 599 13.31 -12.88 -28.81
C ASN A 599 14.37 -12.52 -29.86
N GLY A 600 15.51 -11.97 -29.44
CA GLY A 600 16.67 -11.75 -30.29
C GLY A 600 16.72 -10.39 -31.01
N CYS A 601 15.81 -9.47 -30.70
CA CYS A 601 15.81 -8.13 -31.29
C CYS A 601 16.94 -7.23 -30.72
N GLU A 602 17.43 -6.30 -31.52
CA GLU A 602 18.19 -5.13 -31.06
C GLU A 602 17.18 -4.04 -30.68
N VAL A 603 17.09 -3.70 -29.39
CA VAL A 603 16.00 -2.86 -28.87
C VAL A 603 16.51 -1.50 -28.45
N THR A 604 15.83 -0.44 -28.93
CA THR A 604 15.92 0.93 -28.41
C THR A 604 14.56 1.31 -27.84
N LEU A 605 14.50 1.65 -26.54
CA LEU A 605 13.33 2.19 -25.90
C LEU A 605 13.39 3.72 -25.89
N VAL A 606 12.38 4.37 -26.44
CA VAL A 606 12.26 5.83 -26.57
C VAL A 606 11.07 6.29 -25.72
N THR A 607 11.27 7.28 -24.87
CA THR A 607 10.19 7.86 -24.07
C THR A 607 10.31 9.38 -23.97
N PRO A 608 9.20 10.15 -24.04
CA PRO A 608 9.18 11.58 -23.78
C PRO A 608 9.48 11.93 -22.32
N ALA A 609 9.25 11.01 -21.38
CA ALA A 609 9.54 11.20 -19.97
C ALA A 609 11.04 11.28 -19.70
N GLY A 610 11.41 11.86 -18.55
CA GLY A 610 12.80 11.91 -18.08
C GLY A 610 13.35 10.56 -17.61
N LEU A 611 12.47 9.62 -17.29
CA LEU A 611 12.77 8.26 -16.83
C LEU A 611 11.95 7.26 -17.63
N VAL A 612 12.51 6.09 -17.87
CA VAL A 612 11.76 4.97 -18.45
C VAL A 612 10.70 4.48 -17.47
N SER A 613 9.50 4.14 -17.97
CA SER A 613 8.38 3.71 -17.11
C SER A 613 8.13 4.68 -15.93
N SER A 614 8.17 5.98 -16.17
CA SER A 614 8.30 7.03 -15.15
C SER A 614 7.24 6.98 -14.05
N TRP A 615 6.01 6.49 -14.34
CA TRP A 615 4.97 6.35 -13.32
C TRP A 615 5.29 5.28 -12.28
N THR A 616 6.20 4.35 -12.59
CA THR A 616 6.62 3.28 -11.67
C THR A 616 7.48 3.77 -10.51
N VAL A 617 7.87 5.04 -10.48
CA VAL A 617 8.37 5.71 -9.26
C VAL A 617 7.38 5.54 -8.11
N HIS A 618 6.07 5.62 -8.40
CA HIS A 618 5.01 5.47 -7.40
C HIS A 618 4.77 4.01 -6.95
N THR A 619 5.27 3.03 -7.69
CA THR A 619 5.25 1.60 -7.31
C THR A 619 6.60 1.11 -6.79
N LEU A 620 7.57 2.02 -6.63
CA LEU A 620 8.95 1.75 -6.18
C LEU A 620 9.70 0.76 -7.09
N GLU A 621 9.44 0.76 -8.39
CA GLU A 621 10.05 -0.17 -9.36
C GLU A 621 10.97 0.51 -10.36
N GLN A 622 10.90 1.84 -10.52
CA GLN A 622 11.48 2.55 -11.65
C GLN A 622 12.99 2.29 -11.79
N GLU A 623 13.74 2.43 -10.70
CA GLU A 623 15.20 2.22 -10.71
C GLU A 623 15.58 0.77 -11.05
N ILE A 624 14.83 -0.19 -10.50
CA ILE A 624 15.05 -1.62 -10.77
C ILE A 624 14.73 -1.94 -12.24
N ILE A 625 13.65 -1.36 -12.79
CA ILE A 625 13.27 -1.52 -14.21
C ILE A 625 14.39 -1.00 -15.11
N GLU A 626 14.85 0.22 -14.87
CA GLU A 626 15.89 0.85 -15.70
C GLU A 626 17.20 0.07 -15.63
N ALA A 627 17.64 -0.29 -14.42
CA ALA A 627 18.84 -1.11 -14.22
C ALA A 627 18.76 -2.47 -14.92
N ASP A 628 17.60 -3.15 -14.86
CA ASP A 628 17.37 -4.44 -15.49
C ASP A 628 17.40 -4.35 -17.03
N LEU A 629 16.75 -3.33 -17.60
CA LEU A 629 16.76 -3.07 -19.04
C LEU A 629 18.18 -2.80 -19.57
N LEU A 630 18.95 -1.95 -18.86
CA LEU A 630 20.34 -1.64 -19.20
C LEU A 630 21.23 -2.89 -19.14
N LYS A 631 21.10 -3.73 -18.09
CA LYS A 631 21.82 -5.01 -17.97
C LYS A 631 21.52 -5.97 -19.13
N LYS A 632 20.32 -5.91 -19.70
CA LYS A 632 19.91 -6.71 -20.87
C LYS A 632 20.38 -6.12 -22.20
N GLY A 633 21.09 -4.99 -22.18
CA GLY A 633 21.63 -4.33 -23.36
C GLY A 633 20.57 -3.58 -24.18
N ILE A 634 19.48 -3.13 -23.55
CA ILE A 634 18.48 -2.29 -24.16
C ILE A 634 18.96 -0.84 -24.09
N ARG A 635 18.98 -0.16 -25.23
CA ARG A 635 19.31 1.26 -25.30
C ARG A 635 18.08 2.08 -24.87
N ILE A 636 18.24 3.00 -23.90
CA ILE A 636 17.18 3.87 -23.41
C ILE A 636 17.44 5.31 -23.87
N LEU A 637 16.42 5.96 -24.45
CA LEU A 637 16.44 7.36 -24.89
C LEU A 637 15.31 8.13 -24.20
N PRO A 638 15.53 8.69 -23.00
CA PRO A 638 14.59 9.56 -22.31
C PRO A 638 14.57 10.96 -22.97
N HIS A 639 13.53 11.75 -22.71
CA HIS A 639 13.30 13.08 -23.29
C HIS A 639 13.19 13.09 -24.81
N HIS A 640 12.81 11.97 -25.42
CA HIS A 640 12.67 11.88 -26.86
C HIS A 640 11.30 11.31 -27.24
N PHE A 641 10.80 11.76 -28.39
CA PHE A 641 9.59 11.24 -29.00
C PHE A 641 9.86 10.76 -30.43
N VAL A 642 8.97 9.92 -30.95
CA VAL A 642 9.01 9.44 -32.33
C VAL A 642 7.96 10.18 -33.14
N ARG A 643 8.34 10.68 -34.33
CA ARG A 643 7.45 11.35 -35.29
C ARG A 643 7.69 10.83 -36.69
N PRO A 644 6.72 10.98 -37.62
CA PRO A 644 6.97 10.75 -39.03
C PRO A 644 7.85 11.87 -39.59
N GLY A 645 8.97 11.48 -40.19
CA GLY A 645 9.87 12.37 -40.88
C GLY A 645 9.58 12.43 -42.39
N LYS A 646 10.60 12.81 -43.18
CA LYS A 646 10.48 12.85 -44.64
C LYS A 646 10.19 11.46 -45.20
N ASN A 647 9.23 11.37 -46.11
CA ASN A 647 8.72 10.11 -46.68
C ASN A 647 8.16 9.14 -45.63
N LEU A 648 7.64 9.65 -44.53
CA LEU A 648 7.06 8.89 -43.40
C LEU A 648 8.06 7.99 -42.67
N ILE A 649 9.37 8.13 -42.92
CA ILE A 649 10.39 7.38 -42.17
C ILE A 649 10.40 7.88 -40.71
N PRO A 650 10.39 7.01 -39.72
CA PRO A 650 10.40 7.42 -38.31
C PRO A 650 11.64 8.27 -37.97
N GLU A 651 11.43 9.34 -37.25
CA GLU A 651 12.48 10.20 -36.70
C GLU A 651 12.33 10.28 -35.18
N ILE A 652 13.44 10.24 -34.45
CA ILE A 652 13.50 10.54 -33.04
C ILE A 652 13.92 11.99 -32.85
N ALA A 653 13.13 12.75 -32.10
CA ALA A 653 13.39 14.14 -31.80
C ALA A 653 13.33 14.37 -30.28
N HIS A 654 14.10 15.38 -29.82
CA HIS A 654 14.12 15.75 -28.39
C HIS A 654 12.92 16.63 -28.03
N ILE A 655 12.25 16.35 -26.88
CA ILE A 655 10.98 17.01 -26.51
C ILE A 655 11.06 18.53 -26.34
N TYR A 656 12.22 19.05 -25.90
CA TYR A 656 12.37 20.49 -25.61
C TYR A 656 12.87 21.31 -26.80
N THR A 657 13.65 20.71 -27.70
CA THR A 657 14.30 21.45 -28.79
C THR A 657 13.70 21.16 -30.15
N GLY A 658 12.99 20.07 -30.31
CA GLY A 658 12.32 19.70 -31.56
C GLY A 658 13.24 19.44 -32.71
N SER A 659 14.10 20.40 -33.10
CA SER A 659 14.94 20.32 -34.27
C SER A 659 16.33 20.98 -34.17
N GLU A 660 16.56 21.99 -33.31
CA GLU A 660 17.87 22.66 -33.23
C GLU A 660 18.28 22.95 -31.79
N PRO A 661 19.54 22.76 -31.34
CA PRO A 661 20.70 22.21 -32.06
C PRO A 661 20.72 20.68 -32.13
N TYR A 662 19.71 20.00 -31.62
CA TYR A 662 19.54 18.56 -31.62
C TYR A 662 18.64 18.19 -32.80
N GLU A 663 19.24 18.02 -34.00
CA GLU A 663 18.49 17.57 -35.17
C GLU A 663 17.78 16.25 -34.91
N ALA A 664 16.54 16.14 -35.38
CA ALA A 664 15.84 14.87 -35.40
C ALA A 664 16.64 13.87 -36.24
N ARG A 665 16.82 12.67 -35.69
CA ARG A 665 17.60 11.60 -36.34
C ARG A 665 16.66 10.60 -36.99
N ILE A 666 16.92 10.27 -38.24
CA ILE A 666 16.27 9.14 -38.91
C ILE A 666 16.55 7.85 -38.08
N VAL A 667 15.51 7.07 -37.82
CA VAL A 667 15.62 5.83 -37.12
C VAL A 667 15.71 4.68 -38.14
N ASP A 668 16.86 4.02 -38.16
CA ASP A 668 17.02 2.76 -38.89
C ASP A 668 16.42 1.65 -38.03
N CYS A 669 15.12 1.35 -38.23
CA CYS A 669 14.42 0.28 -37.53
C CYS A 669 13.61 -0.59 -38.49
N ASP A 670 13.53 -1.86 -38.16
CA ASP A 670 12.71 -2.86 -38.85
C ASP A 670 11.27 -2.91 -38.28
N ALA A 671 11.07 -2.39 -37.06
CA ALA A 671 9.77 -2.29 -36.42
C ALA A 671 9.71 -1.14 -35.40
N LEU A 672 8.53 -0.51 -35.32
CA LEU A 672 8.16 0.52 -34.34
C LEU A 672 6.98 0.00 -33.50
N VAL A 673 7.22 -0.30 -32.22
CA VAL A 673 6.20 -0.75 -31.26
C VAL A 673 5.64 0.48 -30.54
N LEU A 674 4.36 0.79 -30.77
CA LEU A 674 3.68 1.94 -30.19
C LEU A 674 2.98 1.53 -28.87
N VAL A 675 3.58 1.91 -27.75
CA VAL A 675 2.98 1.76 -26.40
C VAL A 675 2.52 3.14 -25.96
N THR A 676 1.39 3.60 -26.53
CA THR A 676 0.99 5.01 -26.47
C THR A 676 -0.38 5.22 -25.83
N ALA A 677 -1.44 5.13 -26.60
CA ALA A 677 -2.81 5.28 -26.12
C ALA A 677 -3.68 4.12 -26.56
N ARG A 678 -4.84 4.01 -25.94
CA ARG A 678 -5.84 2.96 -26.23
C ARG A 678 -7.16 3.60 -26.58
N LEU A 679 -7.93 2.94 -27.45
CA LEU A 679 -9.29 3.30 -27.79
C LEU A 679 -10.27 2.34 -27.08
N PRO A 680 -11.29 2.85 -26.40
CA PRO A 680 -12.39 2.03 -25.94
C PRO A 680 -13.06 1.27 -27.10
N ASN A 681 -13.39 0.01 -26.88
CA ASN A 681 -14.17 -0.79 -27.86
C ASN A 681 -15.66 -0.46 -27.70
N SER A 682 -16.09 0.67 -28.28
CA SER A 682 -17.44 1.22 -28.12
C SER A 682 -18.39 0.91 -29.28
N GLY A 683 -17.99 0.14 -30.29
CA GLY A 683 -18.83 -0.15 -31.48
C GLY A 683 -20.19 -0.73 -31.10
N LEU A 684 -20.18 -1.78 -30.28
CA LEU A 684 -21.43 -2.43 -29.85
C LEU A 684 -22.38 -1.49 -29.08
N GLU A 685 -21.85 -0.52 -28.29
CA GLU A 685 -22.69 0.51 -27.66
C GLU A 685 -23.35 1.41 -28.72
N SER A 686 -22.54 1.90 -29.69
CA SER A 686 -23.05 2.76 -30.76
C SER A 686 -24.15 2.06 -31.55
N ASP A 687 -23.91 0.81 -31.90
CA ASP A 687 -24.89 0.00 -32.65
C ASP A 687 -26.19 -0.24 -31.83
N LEU A 688 -26.07 -0.46 -30.50
CA LEU A 688 -27.22 -0.58 -29.59
C LEU A 688 -27.98 0.74 -29.44
N GLU A 689 -27.30 1.89 -29.39
CA GLU A 689 -27.95 3.20 -29.33
C GLU A 689 -28.75 3.49 -30.61
N GLU A 690 -28.32 3.04 -31.80
CA GLU A 690 -29.08 3.19 -33.05
C GLU A 690 -30.43 2.48 -32.99
N VAL A 691 -30.52 1.36 -32.24
CA VAL A 691 -31.77 0.57 -32.06
C VAL A 691 -32.43 0.80 -30.71
N ARG A 692 -32.16 1.90 -30.03
CA ARG A 692 -32.66 2.21 -28.68
C ARG A 692 -34.19 2.07 -28.55
N ASN A 693 -34.92 2.38 -29.60
CA ASN A 693 -36.38 2.25 -29.62
C ASN A 693 -36.87 0.79 -29.43
N SER A 694 -36.04 -0.21 -29.72
CA SER A 694 -36.34 -1.64 -29.58
C SER A 694 -36.04 -2.17 -28.18
N TRP A 695 -35.34 -1.40 -27.31
CA TRP A 695 -34.96 -1.87 -25.98
C TRP A 695 -36.19 -2.23 -25.11
N GLY A 696 -37.26 -1.38 -25.18
CA GLY A 696 -38.46 -1.64 -24.39
C GLY A 696 -39.13 -2.96 -24.74
N ASP A 697 -39.21 -3.27 -26.02
CA ASP A 697 -39.80 -4.53 -26.52
C ASP A 697 -38.93 -5.75 -26.15
N ALA A 698 -37.60 -5.57 -26.08
CA ALA A 698 -36.65 -6.58 -25.64
C ALA A 698 -36.49 -6.66 -24.09
N GLY A 699 -37.20 -5.83 -23.33
CA GLY A 699 -37.10 -5.80 -21.86
C GLY A 699 -35.85 -5.15 -21.31
N ILE A 700 -35.03 -4.47 -22.13
CA ILE A 700 -33.78 -3.84 -21.72
C ILE A 700 -34.06 -2.51 -21.02
N LYS A 701 -33.60 -2.38 -19.77
CA LYS A 701 -33.73 -1.19 -18.93
C LYS A 701 -32.52 -0.26 -19.06
N SER A 702 -31.32 -0.82 -19.21
CA SER A 702 -30.09 -0.02 -19.37
C SER A 702 -28.98 -0.75 -20.13
N VAL A 703 -28.14 0.04 -20.80
CA VAL A 703 -26.85 -0.37 -21.37
C VAL A 703 -25.76 0.49 -20.75
N THR A 704 -24.71 -0.14 -20.19
CA THR A 704 -23.68 0.57 -19.45
C THR A 704 -22.29 0.02 -19.76
N ARG A 705 -21.35 0.90 -20.11
CA ARG A 705 -19.93 0.53 -20.26
C ARG A 705 -19.21 0.53 -18.93
N ILE A 706 -18.30 -0.44 -18.74
CA ILE A 706 -17.42 -0.53 -17.58
C ILE A 706 -15.96 -0.81 -17.97
N GLY A 707 -15.03 -0.50 -17.06
CA GLY A 707 -13.60 -0.73 -17.28
C GLY A 707 -13.05 0.00 -18.50
N ASP A 708 -12.16 -0.65 -19.24
CA ASP A 708 -11.48 -0.05 -20.39
C ASP A 708 -12.45 0.26 -21.57
N ALA A 709 -13.63 -0.35 -21.62
CA ALA A 709 -14.67 0.00 -22.58
C ALA A 709 -15.26 1.39 -22.30
N LEU A 710 -15.26 1.83 -21.04
CA LEU A 710 -15.62 3.19 -20.64
C LEU A 710 -14.45 4.16 -20.82
N ALA A 711 -13.32 3.85 -20.18
CA ALA A 711 -12.09 4.63 -20.30
C ALA A 711 -10.88 3.74 -19.93
N PRO A 712 -9.91 3.56 -20.85
CA PRO A 712 -8.73 2.76 -20.58
C PRO A 712 -7.91 3.26 -19.39
N ALA A 713 -7.58 2.35 -18.45
CA ALA A 713 -6.84 2.67 -17.24
C ALA A 713 -6.03 1.45 -16.74
N THR A 714 -5.67 1.43 -15.45
CA THR A 714 -4.98 0.30 -14.83
C THR A 714 -5.92 -0.91 -14.61
N ILE A 715 -5.35 -2.09 -14.40
CA ILE A 715 -6.13 -3.29 -14.04
C ILE A 715 -6.95 -3.03 -12.76
N ALA A 716 -6.36 -2.32 -11.77
CA ALA A 716 -7.06 -1.94 -10.56
C ALA A 716 -8.32 -1.10 -10.83
N ALA A 717 -8.25 -0.15 -11.75
CA ALA A 717 -9.37 0.69 -12.16
C ALA A 717 -10.45 -0.14 -12.87
N ALA A 718 -10.07 -1.09 -13.72
CA ALA A 718 -11.00 -1.99 -14.40
C ALA A 718 -11.76 -2.87 -13.40
N VAL A 719 -11.05 -3.47 -12.43
CA VAL A 719 -11.65 -4.27 -11.34
C VAL A 719 -12.58 -3.41 -10.50
N TYR A 720 -12.14 -2.21 -10.10
CA TYR A 720 -12.98 -1.28 -9.34
C TYR A 720 -14.25 -0.88 -10.10
N SER A 721 -14.15 -0.60 -11.39
CA SER A 721 -15.30 -0.23 -12.24
C SER A 721 -16.35 -1.34 -12.28
N GLY A 722 -15.94 -2.60 -12.45
CA GLY A 722 -16.87 -3.74 -12.42
C GLY A 722 -17.51 -3.94 -11.04
N HIS A 723 -16.73 -3.80 -9.97
CA HIS A 723 -17.23 -3.89 -8.60
C HIS A 723 -18.23 -2.76 -8.28
N ARG A 724 -17.89 -1.54 -8.67
CA ARG A 724 -18.71 -0.35 -8.47
C ARG A 724 -20.07 -0.50 -9.16
N TYR A 725 -20.07 -0.88 -10.44
CA TYR A 725 -21.31 -1.11 -11.16
C TYR A 725 -22.20 -2.14 -10.42
N ALA A 726 -21.59 -3.26 -10.02
CA ALA A 726 -22.31 -4.31 -9.32
C ALA A 726 -22.84 -3.87 -7.94
N ARG A 727 -22.18 -2.96 -7.24
CA ARG A 727 -22.67 -2.39 -5.97
C ARG A 727 -23.80 -1.38 -6.16
N GLU A 728 -23.69 -0.59 -7.23
CA GLU A 728 -24.58 0.55 -7.49
C GLU A 728 -25.80 0.18 -8.34
N LEU A 729 -25.88 -1.04 -8.90
CA LEU A 729 -27.05 -1.51 -9.66
C LEU A 729 -28.30 -1.53 -8.76
N ASP A 730 -29.41 -0.96 -9.27
CA ASP A 730 -30.68 -0.78 -8.58
C ASP A 730 -30.64 0.15 -7.34
N GLU A 731 -29.56 0.90 -7.17
CA GLU A 731 -29.48 1.96 -6.16
C GLU A 731 -29.97 3.29 -6.74
N ASP A 732 -30.66 4.08 -5.93
CA ASP A 732 -31.02 5.45 -6.30
C ASP A 732 -29.81 6.37 -6.07
N ILE A 733 -29.12 6.68 -7.17
CA ILE A 733 -27.88 7.49 -7.12
C ILE A 733 -28.20 8.93 -7.46
N ASP A 734 -28.04 9.81 -6.46
CA ASP A 734 -28.01 11.26 -6.70
C ASP A 734 -26.69 11.63 -7.41
N LEU A 735 -26.79 12.03 -8.68
CA LEU A 735 -25.62 12.41 -9.49
C LEU A 735 -24.99 13.73 -9.05
N ASP A 736 -25.70 14.57 -8.34
CA ASP A 736 -25.20 15.84 -7.81
C ASP A 736 -24.53 15.68 -6.43
N ALA A 737 -24.75 14.56 -5.75
CA ALA A 737 -24.13 14.24 -4.47
C ALA A 737 -22.69 13.73 -4.63
N VAL A 738 -21.85 14.01 -3.63
CA VAL A 738 -20.54 13.36 -3.54
C VAL A 738 -20.76 11.86 -3.29
N PRO A 739 -20.25 10.96 -4.16
CA PRO A 739 -20.61 9.54 -4.11
C PRO A 739 -19.83 8.76 -3.02
N PHE A 740 -19.26 9.44 -2.04
CA PHE A 740 -18.52 8.86 -0.91
C PHE A 740 -18.46 9.78 0.30
N GLU A 741 -18.27 9.22 1.48
CA GLU A 741 -18.03 9.99 2.71
C GLU A 741 -16.66 10.68 2.66
N ARG A 742 -16.58 11.88 3.23
CA ARG A 742 -15.36 12.68 3.36
C ARG A 742 -15.08 12.98 4.81
N GLU A 743 -13.82 12.90 5.23
CA GLU A 743 -13.40 13.49 6.49
C GLU A 743 -13.56 15.02 6.40
N LEU A 744 -14.23 15.63 7.39
CA LEU A 744 -14.36 17.07 7.46
C LEU A 744 -13.31 17.64 8.40
N THR A 745 -12.49 18.54 7.90
CA THR A 745 -11.52 19.25 8.73
C THR A 745 -12.27 20.19 9.68
N ALA A 746 -11.99 20.09 10.98
CA ALA A 746 -12.50 21.04 11.95
C ALA A 746 -11.89 22.41 11.66
N ILE A 747 -12.76 23.41 11.49
CA ILE A 747 -12.34 24.79 11.30
C ILE A 747 -12.00 25.38 12.67
N ALA A 748 -10.79 25.91 12.83
CA ALA A 748 -10.42 26.63 14.04
C ALA A 748 -11.31 27.88 14.25
N ALA A 749 -11.46 28.27 15.47
CA ALA A 749 -12.15 29.52 15.76
C ALA A 749 -11.46 30.69 15.05
N GLU A 750 -12.27 31.59 14.49
CA GLU A 750 -11.74 32.79 13.82
C GLU A 750 -10.98 33.64 14.84
N PRO A 751 -9.72 33.95 14.62
CA PRO A 751 -9.00 34.84 15.54
C PRO A 751 -9.45 36.28 15.37
N ASP A 752 -9.33 37.07 16.41
CA ASP A 752 -9.46 38.53 16.29
C ASP A 752 -8.21 39.08 15.57
N TRP A 753 -8.34 39.27 14.27
CA TRP A 753 -7.25 39.77 13.43
C TRP A 753 -6.74 41.14 13.83
N SER A 754 -7.54 41.96 14.56
CA SER A 754 -7.14 43.29 15.02
C SER A 754 -6.10 43.23 16.14
N THR A 755 -6.07 42.14 16.90
CA THR A 755 -5.13 41.94 18.02
C THR A 755 -4.13 40.82 17.80
N PHE A 756 -4.37 39.95 16.80
CA PHE A 756 -3.62 38.71 16.56
C PHE A 756 -2.10 38.89 16.45
N TRP A 757 -1.63 40.01 15.90
CA TRP A 757 -0.22 40.34 15.77
C TRP A 757 0.38 41.09 16.93
N GLN A 758 -0.39 41.34 17.98
CA GLN A 758 0.04 42.11 19.17
C GLN A 758 0.41 41.20 20.34
N GLU A 759 0.01 39.94 20.30
CA GLU A 759 0.41 38.87 21.22
C GLU A 759 1.71 38.19 20.79
#